data_6d735100b9bd2a44ef28d77743624a1d
#
_entry.id   6d735100b9bd2a44ef28d77743624a1d
#
_cell.length_a   1.000
_cell.length_b   1.000
_cell.length_c   1.000
_cell.angle_alpha   90.00
_cell.angle_beta   90.00
_cell.angle_gamma   90.00
#
_symmetry.space_group_name_H-M   'P 1'
#
loop_
_entity.id
_entity.type
_entity.pdbx_description
1 polymer ?
#
loop_
_entity_poly.entity_id
_entity_poly.type
_entity_poly.pdbx_seq_one_letter_code
_entity_poly.pdbx_strand_id
1 'polypeptide(L)'
;MNKSGVKILLFRLQLLTLFFFSLAASAQSSKELKNIFAQAESYFLYEEYELANPLYILLDTPDNLNIKYKIGTCYLNIQGEKVKAIPYLEEAVKNASYDSKTESFTEKKAPLDAYFSLAKAYMINNELEKGLNTLQTFNNLSRGSEIKGAMKNLEFVDQQIQACKNAIKFEETPVVFSKRLLGGGFSQGSINENPAVSFDGNSIVYTERRGMVNAILYSRKERGVWQSPIDITAMIKAGEDCSSCSLNKDGSELFLYKNDGYDGNIYSSTLINGTWTPIKKLNKNINTKFYESHASISSDGKKLYFTSNRDGGAGGLDIYVSEKDASGDWGPAVNLGNTINTPYNEDTPFITDNDSVLYFSSEGHNSMGGFDNFKSVRQGTAWKTPSNLGFPINSTDDDKFFQPLNGGKNAYYSITTDYKKKDIFFIGMGNTDVNQSYEIMGKYNLADTIIPFDKKYSIHLVNKSSGDTVDVGYPNKYTGHYSFIVTPGSYRLIYMGFGYLTQSRDTSVLQDNPSLTIVMDATMEKDTSVIIKPVETPPAVYEKINLKDIPVVASIDSSILIKNMNVNDVNDANIKDSDVLYYTVQVMALYNPVDVTYFKRINDMKVMYNDVDRFYRYTTGRFKTREEATALRLELIRKGYPEEIFIKKVSKQ
;
A
#
# COMPACT_ATOMS: atom_id res chain seq x y z
N MET A 1 -60.46 44.04 5.17
CA MET A 1 -59.30 43.60 4.36
C MET A 1 -59.82 42.81 3.16
N ASN A 2 -59.47 43.24 1.98
CA ASN A 2 -59.96 42.67 0.71
C ASN A 2 -59.38 41.27 0.50
N LYS A 3 -60.16 40.30 0.01
CA LYS A 3 -59.73 38.89 -0.23
C LYS A 3 -58.43 38.78 -1.08
N SER A 4 -58.07 39.77 -1.87
CA SER A 4 -56.81 39.86 -2.62
C SER A 4 -55.60 40.12 -1.73
N GLY A 5 -55.73 40.95 -0.68
CA GLY A 5 -54.63 41.28 0.25
C GLY A 5 -54.22 40.11 1.12
N VAL A 6 -55.18 39.23 1.51
CA VAL A 6 -54.90 38.02 2.28
C VAL A 6 -54.17 36.95 1.44
N LYS A 7 -54.51 36.86 0.15
CA LYS A 7 -53.79 35.91 -0.78
C LYS A 7 -52.34 36.35 -1.03
N ILE A 8 -52.08 37.66 -1.16
CA ILE A 8 -50.72 38.18 -1.34
C ILE A 8 -49.90 37.99 -0.06
N LEU A 9 -50.50 38.15 1.12
CA LEU A 9 -49.80 37.93 2.41
C LEU A 9 -49.46 36.46 2.62
N LEU A 10 -50.41 35.54 2.31
CA LEU A 10 -50.16 34.08 2.38
C LEU A 10 -49.09 33.61 1.37
N PHE A 11 -49.09 34.16 0.14
CA PHE A 11 -48.06 33.84 -0.86
C PHE A 11 -46.68 34.32 -0.45
N ARG A 12 -46.56 35.54 0.17
CA ARG A 12 -45.31 36.03 0.72
C ARG A 12 -44.83 35.22 1.93
N LEU A 13 -45.76 34.76 2.78
CA LEU A 13 -45.42 33.86 3.89
C LEU A 13 -44.92 32.49 3.41
N GLN A 14 -45.53 31.91 2.35
CA GLN A 14 -45.07 30.68 1.75
C GLN A 14 -43.70 30.82 1.05
N LEU A 15 -43.44 31.95 0.40
CA LEU A 15 -42.11 32.24 -0.17
C LEU A 15 -41.03 32.43 0.91
N LEU A 16 -41.37 33.08 2.02
CA LEU A 16 -40.46 33.22 3.16
C LEU A 16 -40.16 31.87 3.84
N THR A 17 -41.17 31.01 4.01
CA THR A 17 -40.97 29.65 4.57
C THR A 17 -40.13 28.77 3.65
N LEU A 18 -40.35 28.81 2.33
CA LEU A 18 -39.52 28.11 1.35
C LEU A 18 -38.07 28.61 1.35
N PHE A 19 -37.85 29.94 1.50
CA PHE A 19 -36.53 30.55 1.58
C PHE A 19 -35.81 30.16 2.88
N PHE A 20 -36.50 30.11 4.03
CA PHE A 20 -35.94 29.63 5.29
C PHE A 20 -35.66 28.12 5.28
N PHE A 21 -36.50 27.30 4.61
CA PHE A 21 -36.23 25.89 4.44
C PHE A 21 -35.00 25.63 3.54
N SER A 22 -34.84 26.39 2.47
CA SER A 22 -33.65 26.28 1.59
C SER A 22 -32.36 26.73 2.31
N LEU A 23 -32.41 27.77 3.14
CA LEU A 23 -31.31 28.22 3.97
C LEU A 23 -30.94 27.22 5.07
N ALA A 24 -31.94 26.58 5.71
CA ALA A 24 -31.69 25.54 6.70
C ALA A 24 -31.10 24.27 6.09
N ALA A 25 -31.59 23.85 4.92
CA ALA A 25 -31.05 22.70 4.20
C ALA A 25 -29.63 22.96 3.72
N SER A 26 -29.31 24.18 3.22
CA SER A 26 -27.95 24.53 2.83
C SER A 26 -26.99 24.64 4.02
N ALA A 27 -27.44 25.08 5.17
CA ALA A 27 -26.62 25.14 6.39
C ALA A 27 -26.32 23.75 6.96
N GLN A 28 -27.26 22.81 6.85
CA GLN A 28 -27.07 21.42 7.27
C GLN A 28 -26.11 20.70 6.34
N SER A 29 -26.23 20.89 5.03
CA SER A 29 -25.29 20.41 4.03
C SER A 29 -23.87 20.96 4.24
N SER A 30 -23.73 22.25 4.55
CA SER A 30 -22.42 22.85 4.84
C SER A 30 -21.75 22.28 6.09
N LYS A 31 -22.49 21.97 7.15
CA LYS A 31 -21.96 21.35 8.37
C LYS A 31 -21.47 19.91 8.09
N GLU A 32 -22.19 19.17 7.28
CA GLU A 32 -21.85 17.81 6.89
C GLU A 32 -20.57 17.78 6.06
N LEU A 33 -20.45 18.61 5.03
CA LEU A 33 -19.23 18.73 4.23
C LEU A 33 -18.01 19.13 5.08
N LYS A 34 -18.21 20.01 6.08
CA LYS A 34 -17.15 20.35 7.03
C LYS A 34 -16.70 19.17 7.89
N ASN A 35 -17.62 18.29 8.28
CA ASN A 35 -17.29 17.07 9.03
C ASN A 35 -16.52 16.08 8.15
N ILE A 36 -16.93 15.90 6.87
CA ILE A 36 -16.20 15.07 5.90
C ILE A 36 -14.79 15.60 5.72
N PHE A 37 -14.62 16.91 5.57
CA PHE A 37 -13.31 17.54 5.48
C PHE A 37 -12.44 17.27 6.70
N ALA A 38 -12.99 17.47 7.92
CA ALA A 38 -12.25 17.22 9.15
C ALA A 38 -11.81 15.75 9.29
N GLN A 39 -12.64 14.81 8.85
CA GLN A 39 -12.29 13.38 8.82
C GLN A 39 -11.21 13.10 7.79
N ALA A 40 -11.30 13.68 6.59
CA ALA A 40 -10.28 13.55 5.56
C ALA A 40 -8.93 14.11 6.02
N GLU A 41 -8.92 15.29 6.67
CA GLU A 41 -7.71 15.88 7.26
C GLU A 41 -7.10 15.00 8.35
N SER A 42 -7.92 14.34 9.16
CA SER A 42 -7.43 13.39 10.16
C SER A 42 -6.70 12.21 9.51
N TYR A 43 -7.30 11.57 8.52
CA TYR A 43 -6.64 10.48 7.79
C TYR A 43 -5.39 10.96 7.03
N PHE A 44 -5.46 12.15 6.43
CA PHE A 44 -4.33 12.73 5.72
C PHE A 44 -3.14 13.04 6.65
N LEU A 45 -3.41 13.53 7.86
CA LEU A 45 -2.39 13.80 8.88
C LEU A 45 -1.67 12.52 9.34
N TYR A 46 -2.39 11.40 9.41
CA TYR A 46 -1.83 10.10 9.77
C TYR A 46 -1.32 9.31 8.55
N GLU A 47 -1.22 9.96 7.38
CA GLU A 47 -0.75 9.36 6.12
C GLU A 47 -1.62 8.18 5.63
N GLU A 48 -2.85 8.07 6.12
CA GLU A 48 -3.84 7.08 5.69
C GLU A 48 -4.52 7.53 4.38
N TYR A 49 -3.71 7.71 3.33
CA TYR A 49 -4.13 8.33 2.07
C TYR A 49 -5.25 7.58 1.35
N GLU A 50 -5.30 6.25 1.46
CA GLU A 50 -6.39 5.43 0.90
C GLU A 50 -7.75 5.71 1.55
N LEU A 51 -7.77 6.12 2.82
CA LEU A 51 -8.98 6.50 3.55
C LEU A 51 -9.32 7.99 3.36
N ALA A 52 -8.31 8.85 3.25
CA ALA A 52 -8.50 10.29 3.02
C ALA A 52 -9.04 10.58 1.61
N ASN A 53 -8.50 9.94 0.58
CA ASN A 53 -8.77 10.25 -0.82
C ASN A 53 -10.25 10.18 -1.21
N PRO A 54 -11.01 9.11 -0.88
CA PRO A 54 -12.44 9.06 -1.19
C PRO A 54 -13.25 10.20 -0.56
N LEU A 55 -12.83 10.67 0.63
CA LEU A 55 -13.50 11.77 1.33
C LEU A 55 -13.22 13.11 0.65
N TYR A 56 -11.97 13.36 0.20
CA TYR A 56 -11.65 14.55 -0.59
C TYR A 56 -12.36 14.56 -1.94
N ILE A 57 -12.49 13.41 -2.61
CA ILE A 57 -13.23 13.29 -3.87
C ILE A 57 -14.72 13.69 -3.70
N LEU A 58 -15.33 13.43 -2.53
CA LEU A 58 -16.69 13.89 -2.22
C LEU A 58 -16.77 15.41 -2.09
N LEU A 59 -15.67 16.09 -1.78
CA LEU A 59 -15.56 17.54 -1.61
C LEU A 59 -15.06 18.25 -2.87
N ASP A 60 -14.70 17.50 -3.91
CA ASP A 60 -14.14 18.09 -5.15
C ASP A 60 -15.18 18.94 -5.89
N THR A 61 -14.83 20.19 -6.09
CA THR A 61 -15.58 21.13 -6.92
C THR A 61 -14.63 21.80 -7.91
N PRO A 62 -15.11 22.27 -9.07
CA PRO A 62 -14.23 22.85 -10.10
C PRO A 62 -13.35 24.00 -9.61
N ASP A 63 -13.81 24.76 -8.63
CA ASP A 63 -13.15 25.96 -8.10
C ASP A 63 -12.33 25.73 -6.83
N ASN A 64 -12.33 24.50 -6.28
CA ASN A 64 -11.60 24.19 -5.05
C ASN A 64 -10.24 23.54 -5.34
N LEU A 65 -9.23 24.38 -5.61
CA LEU A 65 -7.89 23.93 -5.95
C LEU A 65 -7.13 23.35 -4.75
N ASN A 66 -7.52 23.73 -3.50
CA ASN A 66 -6.97 23.10 -2.30
C ASN A 66 -7.37 21.61 -2.21
N ILE A 67 -8.64 21.32 -2.45
CA ILE A 67 -9.10 19.91 -2.48
C ILE A 67 -8.44 19.13 -3.61
N LYS A 68 -8.27 19.73 -4.79
CA LYS A 68 -7.53 19.08 -5.89
C LYS A 68 -6.08 18.78 -5.52
N TYR A 69 -5.40 19.69 -4.83
CA TYR A 69 -4.08 19.43 -4.26
C TYR A 69 -4.08 18.24 -3.31
N LYS A 70 -5.04 18.19 -2.37
CA LYS A 70 -5.17 17.08 -1.40
C LYS A 70 -5.41 15.73 -2.10
N ILE A 71 -6.31 15.68 -3.09
CA ILE A 71 -6.57 14.49 -3.90
C ILE A 71 -5.30 14.06 -4.64
N GLY A 72 -4.62 14.99 -5.30
CA GLY A 72 -3.38 14.70 -6.00
C GLY A 72 -2.29 14.18 -5.08
N THR A 73 -2.13 14.77 -3.90
CA THR A 73 -1.19 14.29 -2.88
C THR A 73 -1.55 12.89 -2.37
N CYS A 74 -2.84 12.61 -2.16
CA CYS A 74 -3.28 11.25 -1.81
C CYS A 74 -2.88 10.25 -2.90
N TYR A 75 -3.20 10.54 -4.17
CA TYR A 75 -2.85 9.64 -5.27
C TYR A 75 -1.34 9.40 -5.40
N LEU A 76 -0.50 10.40 -5.14
CA LEU A 76 0.97 10.23 -5.13
C LEU A 76 1.46 9.21 -4.11
N ASN A 77 0.70 9.00 -3.04
CA ASN A 77 1.07 8.10 -1.95
C ASN A 77 0.27 6.78 -1.97
N ILE A 78 -0.64 6.59 -2.96
CA ILE A 78 -1.37 5.33 -3.14
C ILE A 78 -0.65 4.47 -4.17
N GLN A 79 -0.21 3.29 -3.73
CA GLN A 79 0.52 2.34 -4.57
C GLN A 79 -0.26 1.94 -5.83
N GLY A 80 0.36 2.09 -7.01
CA GLY A 80 -0.26 1.78 -8.30
C GLY A 80 -1.25 2.83 -8.83
N GLU A 81 -1.47 3.94 -8.09
CA GLU A 81 -2.41 5.00 -8.48
C GLU A 81 -1.73 6.36 -8.75
N LYS A 82 -0.41 6.43 -8.57
CA LYS A 82 0.36 7.69 -8.56
C LYS A 82 0.15 8.56 -9.81
N VAL A 83 0.01 7.94 -10.99
CA VAL A 83 -0.24 8.66 -12.24
C VAL A 83 -1.56 9.44 -12.24
N LYS A 84 -2.55 9.02 -11.43
CA LYS A 84 -3.82 9.73 -11.30
C LYS A 84 -3.69 11.07 -10.59
N ALA A 85 -2.56 11.35 -9.95
CA ALA A 85 -2.28 12.64 -9.32
C ALA A 85 -2.18 13.77 -10.33
N ILE A 86 -1.66 13.51 -11.54
CA ILE A 86 -1.31 14.52 -12.54
C ILE A 86 -2.49 15.47 -12.84
N PRO A 87 -3.68 15.03 -13.29
CA PRO A 87 -4.75 15.93 -13.66
C PRO A 87 -5.24 16.81 -12.51
N TYR A 88 -5.22 16.29 -11.28
CA TYR A 88 -5.62 17.07 -10.09
C TYR A 88 -4.57 18.12 -9.74
N LEU A 89 -3.29 17.79 -9.83
CA LEU A 89 -2.20 18.71 -9.50
C LEU A 89 -2.00 19.77 -10.60
N GLU A 90 -2.22 19.44 -11.88
CA GLU A 90 -2.24 20.42 -12.97
C GLU A 90 -3.33 21.50 -12.77
N GLU A 91 -4.49 21.11 -12.22
CA GLU A 91 -5.51 22.08 -11.84
C GLU A 91 -5.07 22.87 -10.58
N ALA A 92 -4.54 22.21 -9.58
CA ALA A 92 -4.14 22.82 -8.31
C ALA A 92 -3.13 23.97 -8.51
N VAL A 93 -2.14 23.81 -9.38
CA VAL A 93 -1.10 24.84 -9.61
C VAL A 93 -1.60 26.10 -10.30
N LYS A 94 -2.79 26.10 -10.91
CA LYS A 94 -3.34 27.28 -11.61
C LYS A 94 -3.55 28.48 -10.69
N ASN A 95 -3.75 28.26 -9.39
CA ASN A 95 -3.85 29.33 -8.40
C ASN A 95 -3.24 28.86 -7.07
N ALA A 96 -1.97 28.47 -7.12
CA ALA A 96 -1.21 28.11 -5.94
C ALA A 96 -0.62 29.35 -5.27
N SER A 97 -0.60 29.39 -3.93
CA SER A 97 -0.18 30.54 -3.16
C SER A 97 0.48 30.14 -1.84
N TYR A 98 1.43 30.95 -1.37
CA TYR A 98 2.08 30.81 -0.07
C TYR A 98 1.14 31.03 1.12
N ASP A 99 0.14 31.91 0.94
CA ASP A 99 -0.80 32.28 1.98
C ASP A 99 -2.01 31.34 2.07
N SER A 100 -1.98 30.24 1.32
CA SER A 100 -2.99 29.18 1.39
C SER A 100 -3.04 28.55 2.80
N LYS A 101 -4.25 28.44 3.33
CA LYS A 101 -4.54 27.79 4.61
C LYS A 101 -5.12 26.41 4.35
N THR A 102 -4.27 25.49 3.94
CA THR A 102 -4.65 24.14 3.44
C THR A 102 -5.53 23.34 4.39
N GLU A 103 -5.43 23.61 5.70
CA GLU A 103 -6.21 22.93 6.77
C GLU A 103 -7.59 23.58 6.98
N SER A 104 -7.91 24.66 6.26
CA SER A 104 -9.20 25.33 6.36
C SER A 104 -10.20 24.79 5.36
N PHE A 105 -11.37 24.37 5.84
CA PHE A 105 -12.49 23.91 4.98
C PHE A 105 -12.92 24.97 3.93
N THR A 106 -12.74 26.24 4.23
CA THR A 106 -13.14 27.35 3.33
C THR A 106 -12.04 27.77 2.35
N GLU A 107 -10.83 27.23 2.50
CA GLU A 107 -9.73 27.55 1.60
C GLU A 107 -9.95 26.91 0.23
N LYS A 108 -9.74 27.71 -0.81
CA LYS A 108 -9.88 27.27 -2.20
C LYS A 108 -8.57 27.32 -2.98
N LYS A 109 -7.56 28.05 -2.50
CA LYS A 109 -6.26 28.12 -3.14
C LYS A 109 -5.40 26.93 -2.73
N ALA A 110 -4.73 26.33 -3.67
CA ALA A 110 -3.72 25.31 -3.38
C ALA A 110 -2.47 25.97 -2.73
N PRO A 111 -1.71 25.23 -1.93
CA PRO A 111 -0.41 25.68 -1.47
C PRO A 111 0.60 25.68 -2.61
N LEU A 112 1.69 26.42 -2.45
CA LEU A 112 2.75 26.46 -3.46
C LEU A 112 3.41 25.08 -3.66
N ASP A 113 3.40 24.23 -2.61
CA ASP A 113 3.87 22.84 -2.66
C ASP A 113 3.15 21.97 -3.70
N ALA A 114 2.01 22.43 -4.24
CA ALA A 114 1.34 21.78 -5.36
C ALA A 114 2.25 21.64 -6.60
N TYR A 115 3.16 22.60 -6.83
CA TYR A 115 4.16 22.50 -7.90
C TYR A 115 5.16 21.39 -7.64
N PHE A 116 5.61 21.24 -6.40
CA PHE A 116 6.52 20.15 -6.01
C PHE A 116 5.85 18.80 -6.20
N SER A 117 4.61 18.64 -5.73
CA SER A 117 3.82 17.42 -5.90
C SER A 117 3.56 17.11 -7.38
N LEU A 118 3.27 18.13 -8.21
CA LEU A 118 3.09 17.95 -9.65
C LEU A 118 4.38 17.49 -10.34
N ALA A 119 5.50 18.08 -9.96
CA ALA A 119 6.80 17.68 -10.50
C ALA A 119 7.12 16.23 -10.16
N LYS A 120 6.89 15.81 -8.91
CA LYS A 120 7.03 14.41 -8.48
C LYS A 120 6.10 13.49 -9.29
N ALA A 121 4.86 13.87 -9.52
CA ALA A 121 3.92 13.11 -10.35
C ALA A 121 4.41 12.94 -11.80
N TYR A 122 4.92 14.01 -12.42
CA TYR A 122 5.51 13.92 -13.75
C TYR A 122 6.74 13.03 -13.80
N MET A 123 7.64 13.16 -12.83
CA MET A 123 8.84 12.31 -12.76
C MET A 123 8.46 10.82 -12.66
N ILE A 124 7.55 10.46 -11.75
CA ILE A 124 7.07 9.07 -11.58
C ILE A 124 6.39 8.54 -12.87
N ASN A 125 5.75 9.42 -13.65
CA ASN A 125 5.14 9.07 -14.94
C ASN A 125 6.12 9.13 -16.12
N ASN A 126 7.41 9.25 -15.85
CA ASN A 126 8.48 9.37 -16.86
C ASN A 126 8.36 10.59 -17.79
N GLU A 127 7.71 11.67 -17.32
CA GLU A 127 7.64 12.96 -18.01
C GLU A 127 8.71 13.91 -17.46
N LEU A 128 9.99 13.47 -17.53
CA LEU A 128 11.12 14.06 -16.79
C LEU A 128 11.35 15.55 -17.12
N GLU A 129 11.21 15.95 -18.39
CA GLU A 129 11.38 17.35 -18.80
C GLU A 129 10.28 18.25 -18.19
N LYS A 130 9.03 17.78 -18.12
CA LYS A 130 7.96 18.51 -17.42
C LYS A 130 8.23 18.56 -15.92
N GLY A 131 8.68 17.47 -15.34
CA GLY A 131 9.08 17.40 -13.93
C GLY A 131 10.17 18.43 -13.61
N LEU A 132 11.24 18.46 -14.41
CA LEU A 132 12.35 19.40 -14.25
C LEU A 132 11.90 20.86 -14.34
N ASN A 133 11.12 21.21 -15.37
CA ASN A 133 10.60 22.55 -15.57
C ASN A 133 9.68 22.98 -14.40
N THR A 134 8.88 22.06 -13.89
CA THR A 134 7.97 22.33 -12.77
C THR A 134 8.73 22.52 -11.46
N LEU A 135 9.79 21.72 -11.18
CA LEU A 135 10.70 21.93 -10.04
C LEU A 135 11.41 23.27 -10.11
N GLN A 136 11.91 23.65 -11.29
CA GLN A 136 12.55 24.96 -11.49
C GLN A 136 11.56 26.10 -11.26
N THR A 137 10.31 25.96 -11.71
CA THR A 137 9.26 26.94 -11.46
C THR A 137 8.99 27.07 -9.97
N PHE A 138 8.84 25.94 -9.26
CA PHE A 138 8.66 25.91 -7.81
C PHE A 138 9.83 26.59 -7.09
N ASN A 139 11.07 26.25 -7.46
CA ASN A 139 12.27 26.85 -6.88
C ASN A 139 12.32 28.38 -7.06
N ASN A 140 12.00 28.87 -8.27
CA ASN A 140 11.99 30.30 -8.56
C ASN A 140 10.90 31.05 -7.76
N LEU A 141 9.70 30.50 -7.69
CA LEU A 141 8.61 31.06 -6.89
C LEU A 141 8.96 31.05 -5.39
N SER A 142 9.57 29.99 -4.89
CA SER A 142 9.96 29.84 -3.48
C SER A 142 11.05 30.83 -3.08
N ARG A 143 12.06 31.06 -3.92
CA ARG A 143 13.14 32.04 -3.68
C ARG A 143 12.68 33.50 -3.78
N GLY A 144 11.64 33.76 -4.55
CA GLY A 144 11.05 35.10 -4.71
C GLY A 144 10.17 35.54 -3.53
N SER A 145 9.92 34.65 -2.55
CA SER A 145 9.09 34.98 -1.39
C SER A 145 9.94 35.51 -0.23
N GLU A 146 9.53 36.63 0.36
CA GLU A 146 10.17 37.21 1.56
C GLU A 146 9.89 36.44 2.86
N ILE A 147 9.23 35.29 2.81
CA ILE A 147 8.78 34.52 3.97
C ILE A 147 9.92 33.69 4.53
N LYS A 148 10.36 34.00 5.76
CA LYS A 148 11.46 33.35 6.50
C LYS A 148 11.33 31.81 6.66
N GLY A 149 10.17 31.21 6.44
CA GLY A 149 9.94 29.75 6.51
C GLY A 149 10.21 29.01 5.20
N ALA A 150 10.13 29.69 4.06
CA ALA A 150 10.32 29.08 2.74
C ALA A 150 11.76 28.61 2.49
N MET A 151 12.74 29.17 3.19
CA MET A 151 14.17 28.85 2.97
C MET A 151 14.59 27.46 3.50
N LYS A 152 13.86 26.86 4.46
CA LYS A 152 14.27 25.59 5.09
C LYS A 152 14.27 24.38 4.14
N ASN A 153 13.47 24.43 3.06
CA ASN A 153 13.31 23.28 2.15
C ASN A 153 13.99 23.49 0.79
N LEU A 154 14.65 24.64 0.56
CA LEU A 154 15.25 24.95 -0.75
C LEU A 154 16.41 24.00 -1.10
N GLU A 155 17.21 23.58 -0.13
CA GLU A 155 18.28 22.60 -0.35
C GLU A 155 17.72 21.26 -0.83
N PHE A 156 16.58 20.84 -0.29
CA PHE A 156 15.89 19.64 -0.75
C PHE A 156 15.30 19.80 -2.16
N VAL A 157 14.79 20.98 -2.50
CA VAL A 157 14.32 21.28 -3.87
C VAL A 157 15.47 21.25 -4.87
N ASP A 158 16.63 21.84 -4.52
CA ASP A 158 17.82 21.77 -5.36
C ASP A 158 18.31 20.33 -5.55
N GLN A 159 18.24 19.48 -4.49
CA GLN A 159 18.50 18.05 -4.59
C GLN A 159 17.53 17.36 -5.56
N GLN A 160 16.22 17.62 -5.49
CA GLN A 160 15.23 17.03 -6.39
C GLN A 160 15.40 17.48 -7.85
N ILE A 161 15.82 18.73 -8.08
CA ILE A 161 16.22 19.21 -9.41
C ILE A 161 17.43 18.42 -9.93
N GLN A 162 18.40 18.18 -9.07
CA GLN A 162 19.57 17.38 -9.44
C GLN A 162 19.20 15.91 -9.68
N ALA A 163 18.34 15.35 -8.86
CA ALA A 163 17.81 13.99 -9.01
C ALA A 163 17.09 13.81 -10.35
N CYS A 164 16.24 14.75 -10.74
CA CYS A 164 15.57 14.71 -12.04
C CYS A 164 16.57 14.76 -13.22
N LYS A 165 17.63 15.58 -13.12
CA LYS A 165 18.72 15.61 -14.12
C LYS A 165 19.49 14.29 -14.16
N ASN A 166 19.71 13.65 -13.00
CA ASN A 166 20.34 12.33 -12.93
C ASN A 166 19.44 11.29 -13.60
N ALA A 167 18.11 11.32 -13.36
CA ALA A 167 17.15 10.43 -14.00
C ALA A 167 17.23 10.49 -15.52
N ILE A 168 17.18 11.69 -16.10
CA ILE A 168 17.34 11.90 -17.55
C ILE A 168 18.62 11.24 -18.06
N LYS A 169 19.74 11.44 -17.35
CA LYS A 169 21.04 10.88 -17.73
C LYS A 169 21.09 9.35 -17.58
N PHE A 170 20.50 8.78 -16.53
CA PHE A 170 20.48 7.32 -16.32
C PHE A 170 19.59 6.61 -17.34
N GLU A 171 18.50 7.23 -17.79
CA GLU A 171 17.66 6.69 -18.85
C GLU A 171 18.35 6.63 -20.23
N GLU A 172 19.32 7.51 -20.47
CA GLU A 172 20.13 7.45 -21.70
C GLU A 172 21.05 6.21 -21.71
N THR A 173 21.38 5.67 -20.55
CA THR A 173 22.33 4.55 -20.38
C THR A 173 21.77 3.47 -19.44
N PRO A 174 20.68 2.79 -19.80
CA PRO A 174 20.05 1.81 -18.94
C PRO A 174 20.98 0.61 -18.67
N VAL A 175 20.90 0.09 -17.43
CA VAL A 175 21.64 -1.12 -17.06
C VAL A 175 20.92 -2.35 -17.62
N VAL A 176 21.72 -3.30 -18.08
CA VAL A 176 21.17 -4.59 -18.56
C VAL A 176 20.83 -5.44 -17.33
N PHE A 177 19.59 -5.89 -17.24
CA PHE A 177 19.15 -6.83 -16.21
C PHE A 177 18.02 -7.73 -16.76
N SER A 178 17.85 -8.87 -16.11
CA SER A 178 16.72 -9.78 -16.35
C SER A 178 15.89 -9.89 -15.08
N LYS A 179 14.58 -10.09 -15.21
CA LYS A 179 13.68 -10.30 -14.07
C LYS A 179 12.82 -11.55 -14.26
N ARG A 180 12.62 -12.29 -13.18
CA ARG A 180 11.74 -13.46 -13.14
C ARG A 180 10.88 -13.40 -11.89
N LEU A 181 9.55 -13.49 -12.06
CA LEU A 181 8.63 -13.55 -10.93
C LEU A 181 8.96 -14.79 -10.07
N LEU A 182 8.94 -14.59 -8.76
CA LEU A 182 9.11 -15.69 -7.81
C LEU A 182 7.78 -16.45 -7.71
N GLY A 183 7.62 -17.50 -8.53
CA GLY A 183 6.42 -18.33 -8.61
C GLY A 183 6.20 -19.20 -7.36
N GLY A 184 5.27 -20.17 -7.42
CA GLY A 184 5.11 -21.16 -6.36
C GLY A 184 4.37 -20.67 -5.10
N GLY A 185 3.42 -19.77 -5.26
CA GLY A 185 2.56 -19.27 -4.17
C GLY A 185 3.03 -17.95 -3.54
N PHE A 186 4.16 -17.37 -3.98
CA PHE A 186 4.65 -16.08 -3.49
C PHE A 186 3.79 -14.89 -3.93
N SER A 187 3.03 -15.03 -4.99
CA SER A 187 2.18 -13.95 -5.56
C SER A 187 0.70 -14.10 -5.23
N GLN A 188 0.35 -14.80 -4.16
CA GLN A 188 -1.06 -14.99 -3.75
C GLN A 188 -1.63 -13.77 -3.01
N GLY A 189 -0.77 -12.95 -2.40
CA GLY A 189 -1.15 -11.69 -1.74
C GLY A 189 -1.25 -10.52 -2.71
N SER A 190 -1.69 -9.38 -2.20
CA SER A 190 -1.78 -8.14 -3.00
C SER A 190 -0.46 -7.38 -3.04
N ILE A 191 0.22 -7.23 -1.90
CA ILE A 191 1.48 -6.50 -1.79
C ILE A 191 2.49 -7.38 -1.04
N ASN A 192 3.52 -7.85 -1.75
CA ASN A 192 4.63 -8.63 -1.22
C ASN A 192 5.89 -7.78 -1.27
N GLU A 193 6.47 -7.47 -0.13
CA GLU A 193 7.60 -6.55 -0.02
C GLU A 193 8.64 -7.00 1.01
N ASN A 194 9.77 -6.32 1.06
CA ASN A 194 10.87 -6.56 1.99
C ASN A 194 11.38 -8.02 1.98
N PRO A 195 11.74 -8.57 0.80
CA PRO A 195 12.31 -9.92 0.76
C PRO A 195 13.63 -9.95 1.52
N ALA A 196 13.72 -10.84 2.50
CA ALA A 196 14.93 -11.13 3.28
C ALA A 196 15.37 -12.56 2.98
N VAL A 197 16.51 -12.73 2.34
CA VAL A 197 17.03 -14.05 1.94
C VAL A 197 18.29 -14.37 2.70
N SER A 198 18.42 -15.61 3.19
CA SER A 198 19.64 -16.10 3.84
C SER A 198 20.84 -16.08 2.87
N PHE A 199 22.07 -15.92 3.39
CA PHE A 199 23.24 -15.87 2.53
C PHE A 199 23.48 -17.16 1.75
N ASP A 200 23.03 -18.32 2.27
CA ASP A 200 23.04 -19.58 1.55
C ASP A 200 21.98 -19.70 0.44
N GLY A 201 21.08 -18.70 0.35
CA GLY A 201 20.02 -18.62 -0.64
C GLY A 201 18.88 -19.63 -0.47
N ASN A 202 18.77 -20.32 0.66
CA ASN A 202 17.84 -21.43 0.87
C ASN A 202 16.61 -21.06 1.72
N SER A 203 16.62 -19.92 2.40
CA SER A 203 15.50 -19.43 3.19
C SER A 203 15.13 -18.01 2.75
N ILE A 204 13.83 -17.72 2.70
CA ILE A 204 13.31 -16.38 2.42
C ILE A 204 12.18 -16.07 3.41
N VAL A 205 12.22 -14.84 3.93
CA VAL A 205 11.11 -14.24 4.65
C VAL A 205 10.73 -12.95 3.93
N TYR A 206 9.46 -12.64 3.88
CA TYR A 206 8.98 -11.39 3.30
C TYR A 206 7.73 -10.91 4.02
N THR A 207 7.39 -9.65 3.83
CA THR A 207 6.19 -9.04 4.36
C THR A 207 5.09 -9.05 3.30
N GLU A 208 3.92 -9.58 3.66
CA GLU A 208 2.69 -9.47 2.86
C GLU A 208 1.76 -8.47 3.53
N ARG A 209 1.42 -7.39 2.83
CA ARG A 209 0.43 -6.42 3.32
C ARG A 209 -0.98 -6.89 2.97
N ARG A 210 -1.81 -7.09 3.99
CA ARG A 210 -3.22 -7.50 3.91
C ARG A 210 -4.13 -6.36 4.36
N GLY A 211 -4.36 -5.40 3.47
CA GLY A 211 -5.04 -4.16 3.84
C GLY A 211 -4.15 -3.29 4.75
N MET A 212 -4.55 -3.09 6.00
CA MET A 212 -3.80 -2.28 6.97
C MET A 212 -2.89 -3.09 7.90
N VAL A 213 -2.81 -4.40 7.73
CA VAL A 213 -2.01 -5.29 8.58
C VAL A 213 -0.94 -6.01 7.77
N ASN A 214 0.21 -6.23 8.39
CA ASN A 214 1.30 -6.97 7.82
C ASN A 214 1.30 -8.42 8.30
N ALA A 215 1.59 -9.34 7.40
CA ALA A 215 1.86 -10.73 7.70
C ALA A 215 3.32 -11.07 7.33
N ILE A 216 3.98 -11.87 8.15
CA ILE A 216 5.36 -12.32 7.91
C ILE A 216 5.29 -13.73 7.33
N LEU A 217 5.74 -13.86 6.08
CA LEU A 217 5.73 -15.09 5.32
C LEU A 217 7.14 -15.69 5.23
N TYR A 218 7.25 -17.00 5.42
CA TYR A 218 8.50 -17.75 5.37
C TYR A 218 8.42 -18.89 4.38
N SER A 219 9.46 -19.06 3.58
CA SER A 219 9.65 -20.24 2.73
C SER A 219 11.07 -20.74 2.77
N ARG A 220 11.25 -22.02 2.48
CA ARG A 220 12.56 -22.68 2.34
C ARG A 220 12.63 -23.45 1.03
N LYS A 221 13.83 -23.54 0.46
CA LYS A 221 14.07 -24.42 -0.68
C LYS A 221 14.23 -25.86 -0.23
N GLU A 222 13.55 -26.74 -0.93
CA GLU A 222 13.81 -28.17 -0.90
C GLU A 222 14.30 -28.62 -2.28
N ARG A 223 15.45 -29.25 -2.31
CA ARG A 223 16.10 -29.69 -3.56
C ARG A 223 16.22 -28.56 -4.60
N GLY A 224 16.49 -27.33 -4.15
CA GLY A 224 16.64 -26.15 -5.00
C GLY A 224 15.32 -25.46 -5.41
N VAL A 225 14.15 -25.98 -5.04
CA VAL A 225 12.83 -25.44 -5.36
C VAL A 225 12.20 -24.82 -4.14
N TRP A 226 11.71 -23.57 -4.27
CA TRP A 226 10.99 -22.89 -3.22
C TRP A 226 9.70 -23.64 -2.86
N GLN A 227 9.47 -23.87 -1.59
CA GLN A 227 8.21 -24.39 -1.07
C GLN A 227 7.16 -23.28 -0.97
N SER A 228 5.88 -23.65 -0.89
CA SER A 228 4.82 -22.66 -0.65
C SER A 228 5.06 -21.91 0.65
N PRO A 229 5.01 -20.56 0.64
CA PRO A 229 5.22 -19.76 1.84
C PRO A 229 4.20 -20.07 2.94
N ILE A 230 4.65 -20.05 4.18
CA ILE A 230 3.81 -20.21 5.37
C ILE A 230 3.77 -18.90 6.15
N ASP A 231 2.61 -18.54 6.66
CA ASP A 231 2.42 -17.39 7.54
C ASP A 231 2.93 -17.73 8.95
N ILE A 232 4.00 -17.06 9.37
CA ILE A 232 4.63 -17.24 10.69
C ILE A 232 4.26 -16.14 11.69
N THR A 233 3.44 -15.15 11.32
CA THR A 233 3.10 -13.96 12.11
C THR A 233 2.63 -14.31 13.52
N ALA A 234 1.67 -15.22 13.63
CA ALA A 234 1.14 -15.67 14.91
C ALA A 234 2.18 -16.48 15.73
N MET A 235 3.00 -17.31 15.05
CA MET A 235 4.04 -18.13 15.67
C MET A 235 5.09 -17.26 16.35
N ILE A 236 5.57 -16.22 15.65
CA ILE A 236 6.58 -15.29 16.18
C ILE A 236 5.98 -14.19 17.06
N LYS A 237 4.67 -14.12 17.20
CA LYS A 237 3.94 -13.07 17.93
C LYS A 237 4.31 -11.66 17.48
N ALA A 238 4.48 -11.46 16.17
CA ALA A 238 4.93 -10.19 15.59
C ALA A 238 3.91 -9.06 15.79
N GLY A 239 2.59 -9.38 15.76
CA GLY A 239 1.52 -8.38 15.66
C GLY A 239 1.34 -7.90 14.21
N GLU A 240 0.60 -6.81 14.03
CA GLU A 240 0.14 -6.34 12.73
C GLU A 240 1.08 -5.31 12.08
N ASP A 241 1.98 -4.69 12.87
CA ASP A 241 2.88 -3.59 12.46
C ASP A 241 4.34 -4.05 12.35
N CYS A 242 4.57 -5.28 11.91
CA CYS A 242 5.89 -5.87 11.82
C CYS A 242 6.27 -6.11 10.36
N SER A 243 7.55 -5.85 10.01
CA SER A 243 8.10 -6.09 8.68
C SER A 243 9.41 -6.84 8.75
N SER A 244 9.68 -7.67 7.73
CA SER A 244 10.94 -8.40 7.58
C SER A 244 12.10 -7.45 7.23
N CYS A 245 13.29 -7.72 7.76
CA CYS A 245 14.50 -6.96 7.47
C CYS A 245 15.59 -7.83 6.86
N SER A 246 16.09 -8.83 7.60
CA SER A 246 17.17 -9.71 7.11
C SER A 246 17.16 -11.08 7.79
N LEU A 247 17.77 -12.05 7.14
CA LEU A 247 18.10 -13.37 7.69
C LEU A 247 19.64 -13.48 7.86
N ASN A 248 20.05 -14.24 8.86
CA ASN A 248 21.44 -14.62 9.01
C ASN A 248 21.88 -15.64 7.94
N LYS A 249 23.11 -16.14 8.04
CA LYS A 249 23.78 -16.95 7.00
C LYS A 249 22.99 -18.19 6.60
N ASP A 250 22.47 -18.94 7.55
CA ASP A 250 21.76 -20.21 7.34
C ASP A 250 20.22 -20.10 7.45
N GLY A 251 19.71 -18.88 7.61
CA GLY A 251 18.27 -18.62 7.74
C GLY A 251 17.69 -19.01 9.09
N SER A 252 18.52 -19.18 10.14
CA SER A 252 18.08 -19.57 11.48
C SER A 252 17.77 -18.39 12.41
N GLU A 253 18.20 -17.17 12.06
CA GLU A 253 17.90 -15.94 12.79
C GLU A 253 17.31 -14.89 11.84
N LEU A 254 16.15 -14.38 12.22
CA LEU A 254 15.38 -13.38 11.49
C LEU A 254 15.39 -12.06 12.26
N PHE A 255 15.75 -10.98 11.58
CA PHE A 255 15.61 -9.62 12.07
C PHE A 255 14.37 -8.96 11.47
N LEU A 256 13.65 -8.20 12.29
CA LEU A 256 12.39 -7.56 11.93
C LEU A 256 12.38 -6.13 12.45
N TYR A 257 11.70 -5.29 11.74
CA TYR A 257 11.27 -3.97 12.18
C TYR A 257 9.85 -4.06 12.72
N LYS A 258 9.57 -3.33 13.79
CA LYS A 258 8.21 -3.20 14.33
C LYS A 258 7.97 -1.76 14.78
N ASN A 259 6.83 -1.21 14.36
CA ASN A 259 6.29 0.01 14.93
C ASN A 259 5.54 -0.36 16.23
N ASP A 260 6.11 -0.08 17.39
CA ASP A 260 5.54 -0.42 18.70
C ASP A 260 5.09 0.82 19.48
N GLY A 261 4.34 1.66 18.82
CA GLY A 261 3.77 2.89 19.35
C GLY A 261 4.09 4.08 18.45
N TYR A 262 5.02 4.95 18.86
CA TYR A 262 5.49 6.07 18.04
C TYR A 262 6.93 5.90 17.58
N ASP A 263 7.61 4.86 18.09
CA ASP A 263 9.01 4.57 17.80
C ASP A 263 9.13 3.28 17.00
N GLY A 264 9.95 3.29 15.94
CA GLY A 264 10.36 2.10 15.22
C GLY A 264 11.44 1.36 16.01
N ASN A 265 11.35 0.03 16.11
CA ASN A 265 12.32 -0.78 16.84
C ASN A 265 12.70 -2.06 16.09
N ILE A 266 13.90 -2.56 16.31
CA ILE A 266 14.44 -3.77 15.72
C ILE A 266 14.28 -4.95 16.70
N TYR A 267 13.75 -6.04 16.17
CA TYR A 267 13.52 -7.29 16.89
C TYR A 267 14.23 -8.45 16.20
N SER A 268 14.42 -9.54 16.91
CA SER A 268 14.88 -10.80 16.31
C SER A 268 14.02 -11.98 16.73
N SER A 269 13.99 -13.01 15.88
CA SER A 269 13.40 -14.33 16.14
C SER A 269 14.36 -15.41 15.68
N THR A 270 14.40 -16.55 16.37
CA THR A 270 15.30 -17.65 16.07
C THR A 270 14.52 -18.91 15.70
N LEU A 271 14.98 -19.63 14.68
CA LEU A 271 14.41 -20.90 14.26
C LEU A 271 15.04 -22.04 15.07
N ILE A 272 14.29 -22.66 15.96
CA ILE A 272 14.75 -23.77 16.83
C ILE A 272 13.91 -25.01 16.51
N ASN A 273 14.57 -26.10 16.10
CA ASN A 273 13.90 -27.36 15.76
C ASN A 273 12.73 -27.19 14.77
N GLY A 274 12.89 -26.31 13.77
CA GLY A 274 11.86 -26.06 12.75
C GLY A 274 10.74 -25.13 13.18
N THR A 275 10.81 -24.54 14.39
CA THR A 275 9.80 -23.61 14.91
C THR A 275 10.42 -22.26 15.22
N TRP A 276 9.83 -21.16 14.74
CA TRP A 276 10.24 -19.82 15.04
C TRP A 276 9.84 -19.40 16.47
N THR A 277 10.77 -18.81 17.21
CA THR A 277 10.50 -18.28 18.55
C THR A 277 9.73 -16.95 18.48
N PRO A 278 9.01 -16.56 19.56
CA PRO A 278 8.48 -15.21 19.67
C PRO A 278 9.57 -14.14 19.49
N ILE A 279 9.23 -13.03 18.84
CA ILE A 279 10.18 -11.93 18.62
C ILE A 279 10.67 -11.35 19.95
N LYS A 280 11.94 -10.97 19.98
CA LYS A 280 12.60 -10.33 21.11
C LYS A 280 13.20 -8.99 20.67
N LYS A 281 12.85 -7.92 21.39
CA LYS A 281 13.41 -6.58 21.17
C LYS A 281 14.93 -6.60 21.43
N LEU A 282 15.72 -6.02 20.54
CA LEU A 282 17.16 -5.89 20.75
C LEU A 282 17.45 -4.89 21.88
N ASN A 283 18.70 -4.91 22.37
CA ASN A 283 19.11 -4.09 23.51
C ASN A 283 19.13 -2.57 23.20
N LYS A 284 19.38 -1.76 24.24
CA LYS A 284 19.38 -0.29 24.17
C LYS A 284 20.49 0.33 23.30
N ASN A 285 21.49 -0.41 22.91
CA ASN A 285 22.54 0.07 22.01
C ASN A 285 22.02 0.11 20.56
N ILE A 286 21.06 -0.76 20.24
CA ILE A 286 20.36 -0.79 18.95
C ILE A 286 19.10 0.07 19.04
N ASN A 287 18.15 -0.27 19.92
CA ASN A 287 16.87 0.42 20.06
C ASN A 287 16.98 1.55 21.09
N THR A 288 16.70 2.77 20.68
CA THR A 288 16.79 3.96 21.53
C THR A 288 15.42 4.59 21.75
N LYS A 289 15.36 5.86 22.11
CA LYS A 289 14.14 6.67 22.11
C LYS A 289 13.80 7.26 20.74
N PHE A 290 14.66 7.03 19.77
CA PHE A 290 14.55 7.47 18.39
C PHE A 290 13.97 6.36 17.53
N TYR A 291 13.81 6.62 16.24
CA TYR A 291 13.31 5.68 15.28
C TYR A 291 14.44 4.82 14.75
N GLU A 292 14.35 3.50 14.92
CA GLU A 292 15.24 2.51 14.34
C GLU A 292 14.47 1.62 13.38
N SER A 293 14.98 1.49 12.16
CA SER A 293 14.41 0.63 11.13
C SER A 293 15.45 -0.28 10.50
N HIS A 294 15.00 -1.20 9.71
CA HIS A 294 15.74 -2.08 8.80
C HIS A 294 17.16 -2.43 9.22
N ALA A 295 17.38 -3.69 9.56
CA ALA A 295 18.67 -4.19 10.00
C ALA A 295 19.16 -5.32 9.11
N SER A 296 20.48 -5.38 8.87
CA SER A 296 21.19 -6.44 8.17
C SER A 296 22.34 -6.97 9.00
N ILE A 297 22.37 -8.27 9.24
CA ILE A 297 23.44 -8.93 9.98
C ILE A 297 24.57 -9.34 9.05
N SER A 298 25.83 -9.23 9.51
CA SER A 298 26.99 -9.79 8.82
C SER A 298 26.94 -11.32 8.76
N SER A 299 27.62 -11.93 7.79
CA SER A 299 27.60 -13.39 7.61
C SER A 299 28.24 -14.17 8.77
N ASP A 300 29.13 -13.55 9.51
CA ASP A 300 29.72 -14.12 10.73
C ASP A 300 28.85 -13.91 11.98
N GLY A 301 27.72 -13.19 11.85
CA GLY A 301 26.77 -12.92 12.93
C GLY A 301 27.24 -11.92 13.98
N LYS A 302 28.36 -11.19 13.74
CA LYS A 302 28.98 -10.31 14.75
C LYS A 302 28.66 -8.85 14.58
N LYS A 303 28.26 -8.38 13.38
CA LYS A 303 27.94 -6.99 13.11
C LYS A 303 26.49 -6.85 12.63
N LEU A 304 25.81 -5.85 13.15
CA LEU A 304 24.47 -5.46 12.71
C LEU A 304 24.55 -4.05 12.12
N TYR A 305 24.25 -3.94 10.84
CA TYR A 305 24.05 -2.68 10.14
C TYR A 305 22.58 -2.33 10.23
N PHE A 306 22.24 -1.09 10.59
CA PHE A 306 20.86 -0.70 10.77
C PHE A 306 20.67 0.80 10.58
N THR A 307 19.45 1.21 10.33
CA THR A 307 19.04 2.61 10.13
C THR A 307 18.54 3.21 11.44
N SER A 308 18.91 4.47 11.71
CA SER A 308 18.43 5.24 12.87
C SER A 308 18.46 6.74 12.62
N ASN A 309 17.50 7.48 13.19
CA ASN A 309 17.51 8.93 13.21
C ASN A 309 17.99 9.50 14.55
N ARG A 310 18.84 8.75 15.28
CA ARG A 310 19.43 9.19 16.56
C ARG A 310 20.27 10.43 16.43
N ASP A 311 20.35 11.21 17.51
CA ASP A 311 21.18 12.43 17.57
C ASP A 311 22.63 12.18 17.13
N GLY A 312 23.22 13.14 16.40
CA GLY A 312 24.61 13.10 15.94
C GLY A 312 24.82 12.40 14.60
N GLY A 313 23.75 12.13 13.86
CA GLY A 313 23.79 11.70 12.48
C GLY A 313 24.21 12.81 11.50
N ALA A 314 24.33 12.46 10.22
CA ALA A 314 24.63 13.38 9.12
C ALA A 314 23.35 13.99 8.54
N GLY A 315 22.24 13.24 8.55
CA GLY A 315 20.97 13.60 7.96
C GLY A 315 19.76 13.27 8.81
N GLY A 316 18.70 12.81 8.17
CA GLY A 316 17.48 12.35 8.83
C GLY A 316 17.64 10.92 9.34
N LEU A 317 17.59 9.96 8.43
CA LEU A 317 17.90 8.56 8.69
C LEU A 317 19.34 8.28 8.24
N ASP A 318 20.15 7.74 9.12
CA ASP A 318 21.53 7.36 8.85
C ASP A 318 21.76 5.87 9.10
N ILE A 319 22.75 5.28 8.41
CA ILE A 319 23.16 3.90 8.64
C ILE A 319 24.25 3.85 9.71
N TYR A 320 24.02 2.99 10.69
CA TYR A 320 24.93 2.69 11.81
C TYR A 320 25.37 1.23 11.76
N VAL A 321 26.44 0.91 12.46
CA VAL A 321 26.90 -0.45 12.72
C VAL A 321 27.11 -0.65 14.22
N SER A 322 26.70 -1.82 14.75
CA SER A 322 26.99 -2.29 16.08
C SER A 322 27.70 -3.64 16.00
N GLU A 323 28.69 -3.88 16.87
CA GLU A 323 29.39 -5.15 16.97
C GLU A 323 29.00 -5.85 18.28
N LYS A 324 28.87 -7.19 18.25
CA LYS A 324 28.67 -7.99 19.46
C LYS A 324 29.92 -7.96 20.33
N ASP A 325 29.72 -7.71 21.60
CA ASP A 325 30.78 -7.79 22.61
C ASP A 325 31.15 -9.25 22.99
N ALA A 326 32.06 -9.43 23.93
CA ALA A 326 32.47 -10.74 24.37
C ALA A 326 31.35 -11.58 25.05
N SER A 327 30.28 -10.93 25.51
CA SER A 327 29.13 -11.60 26.09
C SER A 327 28.12 -12.04 25.01
N GLY A 328 28.28 -11.61 23.79
CA GLY A 328 27.39 -11.82 22.66
C GLY A 328 26.26 -10.81 22.57
N ASP A 329 26.26 -9.76 23.39
CA ASP A 329 25.32 -8.65 23.32
C ASP A 329 25.79 -7.57 22.34
N TRP A 330 24.82 -6.81 21.78
CA TRP A 330 25.12 -5.70 20.89
C TRP A 330 25.78 -4.54 21.65
N GLY A 331 26.97 -4.13 21.19
CA GLY A 331 27.71 -3.00 21.68
C GLY A 331 27.20 -1.65 21.18
N PRO A 332 27.85 -0.54 21.54
CA PRO A 332 27.47 0.80 21.09
C PRO A 332 27.46 0.92 19.56
N ALA A 333 26.46 1.59 19.02
CA ALA A 333 26.33 1.84 17.59
C ALA A 333 27.29 2.94 17.13
N VAL A 334 27.90 2.76 15.97
CA VAL A 334 28.81 3.70 15.31
C VAL A 334 28.22 4.12 13.97
N ASN A 335 28.12 5.43 13.72
CA ASN A 335 27.71 5.98 12.43
C ASN A 335 28.72 5.62 11.34
N LEU A 336 28.26 5.22 10.14
CA LEU A 336 29.16 4.84 9.04
C LEU A 336 29.89 6.02 8.39
N GLY A 337 29.56 7.26 8.79
CA GLY A 337 30.22 8.49 8.34
C GLY A 337 29.74 8.99 6.98
N ASN A 338 30.19 10.18 6.62
CA ASN A 338 29.67 10.97 5.50
C ASN A 338 29.96 10.39 4.10
N THR A 339 30.73 9.30 4.00
CA THR A 339 30.88 8.58 2.72
C THR A 339 29.61 7.81 2.39
N ILE A 340 28.95 7.24 3.41
CA ILE A 340 27.69 6.48 3.28
C ILE A 340 26.49 7.37 3.56
N ASN A 341 26.50 8.08 4.70
CA ASN A 341 25.41 8.92 5.15
C ASN A 341 25.50 10.33 4.56
N THR A 342 24.37 10.88 4.13
CA THR A 342 24.25 12.20 3.53
C THR A 342 23.40 13.13 4.42
N PRO A 343 23.20 14.41 4.10
CA PRO A 343 22.23 15.26 4.80
C PRO A 343 20.76 14.84 4.62
N TYR A 344 20.47 13.81 3.83
CA TYR A 344 19.13 13.29 3.53
C TYR A 344 18.86 12.00 4.32
N ASN A 345 18.17 11.04 3.75
CA ASN A 345 17.83 9.78 4.37
C ASN A 345 18.56 8.61 3.70
N GLU A 346 19.19 7.75 4.51
CA GLU A 346 19.70 6.45 4.13
C GLU A 346 18.97 5.35 4.88
N ASP A 347 18.52 4.31 4.14
CA ASP A 347 17.68 3.25 4.70
C ASP A 347 18.03 1.88 4.10
N THR A 348 17.42 0.83 4.62
CA THR A 348 17.45 -0.56 4.12
C THR A 348 18.86 -1.08 3.83
N PRO A 349 19.82 -1.01 4.80
CA PRO A 349 21.15 -1.52 4.60
C PRO A 349 21.13 -3.05 4.40
N PHE A 350 21.96 -3.53 3.48
CA PHE A 350 22.26 -4.94 3.32
C PHE A 350 23.77 -5.15 3.10
N ILE A 351 24.40 -5.89 3.99
CA ILE A 351 25.83 -6.25 3.90
C ILE A 351 25.98 -7.61 3.20
N THR A 352 26.91 -7.73 2.26
CA THR A 352 27.17 -9.01 1.57
C THR A 352 27.89 -10.04 2.44
N ASP A 353 27.85 -11.32 2.02
CA ASP A 353 28.41 -12.48 2.73
C ASP A 353 29.86 -12.33 3.22
N ASN A 354 30.67 -11.57 2.50
CA ASN A 354 32.07 -11.35 2.83
C ASN A 354 32.37 -9.98 3.48
N ASP A 355 31.32 -9.27 3.95
CA ASP A 355 31.38 -7.92 4.53
C ASP A 355 32.09 -6.88 3.63
N SER A 356 32.19 -7.13 2.33
CA SER A 356 32.93 -6.28 1.40
C SER A 356 32.10 -5.27 0.63
N VAL A 357 30.80 -5.49 0.50
CA VAL A 357 29.89 -4.60 -0.22
C VAL A 357 28.65 -4.33 0.64
N LEU A 358 28.38 -3.06 0.87
CA LEU A 358 27.16 -2.59 1.49
C LEU A 358 26.22 -2.08 0.39
N TYR A 359 25.03 -2.64 0.32
CA TYR A 359 23.89 -2.10 -0.44
C TYR A 359 22.98 -1.34 0.51
N PHE A 360 22.38 -0.27 0.05
CA PHE A 360 21.46 0.55 0.84
C PHE A 360 20.63 1.43 -0.06
N SER A 361 19.54 1.99 0.44
CA SER A 361 18.74 2.99 -0.26
C SER A 361 19.08 4.39 0.27
N SER A 362 19.11 5.40 -0.61
CA SER A 362 19.37 6.80 -0.23
C SER A 362 18.60 7.78 -1.10
N GLU A 363 18.11 8.86 -0.49
CA GLU A 363 17.60 10.05 -1.19
C GLU A 363 18.71 11.04 -1.57
N GLY A 364 19.91 10.79 -1.08
CA GLY A 364 21.10 11.61 -1.33
C GLY A 364 21.94 11.09 -2.49
N HIS A 365 23.25 11.33 -2.44
CA HIS A 365 24.19 10.96 -3.48
C HIS A 365 23.74 11.43 -4.87
N ASN A 366 23.83 10.57 -5.89
CA ASN A 366 23.29 10.81 -7.22
C ASN A 366 21.97 10.06 -7.46
N SER A 367 21.00 10.25 -6.55
CA SER A 367 19.66 9.67 -6.71
C SER A 367 18.96 10.17 -7.97
N MET A 368 17.94 9.42 -8.42
CA MET A 368 17.09 9.72 -9.57
C MET A 368 15.75 10.37 -9.17
N GLY A 369 15.39 10.33 -7.89
CA GLY A 369 14.10 10.84 -7.43
C GLY A 369 13.93 10.71 -5.92
N GLY A 370 13.21 9.66 -5.51
CA GLY A 370 13.05 9.27 -4.12
C GLY A 370 14.25 8.50 -3.58
N PHE A 371 14.00 7.45 -2.82
CA PHE A 371 15.05 6.51 -2.43
C PHE A 371 15.51 5.69 -3.63
N ASP A 372 16.79 5.71 -3.90
CA ASP A 372 17.45 4.84 -4.89
C ASP A 372 18.34 3.80 -4.20
N ASN A 373 18.49 2.64 -4.81
CA ASN A 373 19.40 1.60 -4.36
C ASN A 373 20.85 1.93 -4.78
N PHE A 374 21.76 1.91 -3.82
CA PHE A 374 23.19 2.14 -4.00
C PHE A 374 24.00 0.93 -3.52
N LYS A 375 25.24 0.87 -3.96
CA LYS A 375 26.26 -0.02 -3.40
C LYS A 375 27.56 0.72 -3.13
N SER A 376 28.19 0.39 -2.01
CA SER A 376 29.54 0.84 -1.68
C SER A 376 30.45 -0.35 -1.37
N VAL A 377 31.69 -0.28 -1.84
CA VAL A 377 32.69 -1.34 -1.66
C VAL A 377 33.61 -0.95 -0.51
N ARG A 378 33.89 -1.88 0.38
CA ARG A 378 34.81 -1.69 1.48
C ARG A 378 36.29 -1.73 1.00
N GLN A 379 37.08 -0.77 1.43
CA GLN A 379 38.50 -0.72 1.18
C GLN A 379 39.24 -0.56 2.53
N GLY A 380 39.78 -1.65 3.07
CA GLY A 380 40.31 -1.69 4.42
C GLY A 380 39.21 -1.41 5.45
N THR A 381 39.35 -0.34 6.23
CA THR A 381 38.38 0.10 7.23
C THR A 381 37.37 1.12 6.69
N ALA A 382 37.59 1.67 5.50
CA ALA A 382 36.76 2.72 4.89
C ALA A 382 35.83 2.18 3.81
N TRP A 383 34.77 2.93 3.52
CA TRP A 383 33.87 2.70 2.40
C TRP A 383 34.24 3.59 1.22
N LYS A 384 34.15 3.07 0.00
CA LYS A 384 34.26 3.87 -1.23
C LYS A 384 32.98 4.69 -1.46
N THR A 385 33.08 5.75 -2.27
CA THR A 385 31.92 6.51 -2.74
C THR A 385 30.87 5.56 -3.31
N PRO A 386 29.62 5.63 -2.84
CA PRO A 386 28.55 4.78 -3.33
C PRO A 386 28.28 5.00 -4.81
N SER A 387 27.89 3.93 -5.49
CA SER A 387 27.42 3.97 -6.88
C SER A 387 25.95 3.60 -6.94
N ASN A 388 25.15 4.41 -7.63
CA ASN A 388 23.76 4.15 -7.96
C ASN A 388 23.64 2.88 -8.82
N LEU A 389 22.65 2.02 -8.59
CA LEU A 389 22.45 0.80 -9.37
C LEU A 389 21.93 1.06 -10.78
N GLY A 390 21.44 2.27 -11.06
CA GLY A 390 21.04 2.75 -12.38
C GLY A 390 19.62 2.33 -12.79
N PHE A 391 19.14 2.98 -13.84
CA PHE A 391 17.84 2.68 -14.45
C PHE A 391 17.90 1.37 -15.26
N PRO A 392 16.87 0.49 -15.24
CA PRO A 392 15.60 0.60 -14.55
C PRO A 392 15.50 -0.15 -13.22
N ILE A 393 16.64 -0.43 -12.53
CA ILE A 393 16.61 -0.97 -11.16
C ILE A 393 16.15 0.10 -10.20
N ASN A 394 16.67 1.31 -10.38
CA ASN A 394 16.17 2.52 -9.77
C ASN A 394 15.30 3.28 -10.77
N SER A 395 14.32 3.98 -10.23
CA SER A 395 13.36 4.83 -10.94
C SER A 395 13.33 6.22 -10.29
N THR A 396 12.39 7.05 -10.66
CA THR A 396 12.14 8.34 -10.01
C THR A 396 11.21 8.24 -8.79
N ASP A 397 10.74 7.05 -8.47
CA ASP A 397 9.99 6.74 -7.25
C ASP A 397 10.91 6.20 -6.16
N ASP A 398 10.33 5.68 -5.07
CA ASP A 398 11.09 5.06 -3.99
C ASP A 398 11.47 3.61 -4.32
N ASP A 399 12.76 3.37 -4.47
CA ASP A 399 13.37 2.08 -4.73
C ASP A 399 14.13 1.58 -3.51
N LYS A 400 13.55 0.63 -2.78
CA LYS A 400 14.07 0.10 -1.52
C LYS A 400 14.10 -1.43 -1.49
N PHE A 401 14.83 -2.01 -0.54
CA PHE A 401 14.88 -3.45 -0.28
C PHE A 401 15.49 -4.28 -1.42
N PHE A 402 16.52 -3.77 -2.07
CA PHE A 402 17.30 -4.56 -3.01
C PHE A 402 18.13 -5.59 -2.24
N GLN A 403 17.78 -6.87 -2.35
CA GLN A 403 18.39 -7.99 -1.63
C GLN A 403 19.38 -8.73 -2.52
N PRO A 404 20.68 -8.35 -2.55
CA PRO A 404 21.66 -8.97 -3.44
C PRO A 404 22.05 -10.38 -3.01
N LEU A 405 22.41 -11.19 -4.00
CA LEU A 405 22.96 -12.54 -3.86
C LEU A 405 24.17 -12.72 -4.76
N ASN A 406 25.00 -13.73 -4.46
CA ASN A 406 26.13 -14.12 -5.29
C ASN A 406 27.07 -12.93 -5.62
N GLY A 407 27.39 -12.09 -4.63
CA GLY A 407 28.22 -10.91 -4.84
C GLY A 407 27.57 -9.82 -5.68
N GLY A 408 26.23 -9.76 -5.72
CA GLY A 408 25.46 -8.78 -6.47
C GLY A 408 25.21 -9.14 -7.94
N LYS A 409 25.53 -10.37 -8.37
CA LYS A 409 25.17 -10.86 -9.72
C LYS A 409 23.66 -11.13 -9.84
N ASN A 410 23.03 -11.46 -8.74
CA ASN A 410 21.61 -11.69 -8.64
C ASN A 410 21.03 -10.91 -7.46
N ALA A 411 19.71 -10.72 -7.45
CA ALA A 411 19.01 -10.14 -6.32
C ALA A 411 17.56 -10.63 -6.25
N TYR A 412 16.96 -10.49 -5.08
CA TYR A 412 15.50 -10.44 -4.93
C TYR A 412 15.07 -8.99 -4.74
N TYR A 413 14.00 -8.61 -5.40
CA TYR A 413 13.51 -7.26 -5.39
C TYR A 413 11.99 -7.21 -5.59
N SER A 414 11.32 -6.34 -4.86
CA SER A 414 9.86 -6.18 -4.97
C SER A 414 9.53 -5.09 -5.96
N ILE A 415 8.74 -5.43 -6.99
CA ILE A 415 8.35 -4.52 -8.06
C ILE A 415 6.82 -4.38 -8.07
N THR A 416 6.34 -3.13 -8.16
CA THR A 416 4.91 -2.85 -8.36
C THR A 416 4.50 -3.29 -9.77
N THR A 417 3.52 -4.17 -9.86
CA THR A 417 3.03 -4.73 -11.12
C THR A 417 1.66 -4.19 -11.52
N ASP A 418 0.83 -3.76 -10.55
CA ASP A 418 -0.49 -3.18 -10.77
C ASP A 418 -0.98 -2.48 -9.50
N TYR A 419 -2.17 -1.85 -9.55
CA TYR A 419 -2.84 -1.28 -8.38
C TYR A 419 -2.95 -2.29 -7.25
N LYS A 420 -2.47 -1.91 -6.07
CA LYS A 420 -2.40 -2.79 -4.88
C LYS A 420 -1.73 -4.14 -5.15
N LYS A 421 -0.84 -4.20 -6.14
CA LYS A 421 -0.09 -5.40 -6.43
C LYS A 421 1.40 -5.10 -6.54
N LYS A 422 2.17 -5.69 -5.65
CA LYS A 422 3.62 -5.67 -5.62
C LYS A 422 4.13 -7.09 -5.42
N ASP A 423 4.97 -7.56 -6.29
CA ASP A 423 5.46 -8.94 -6.30
C ASP A 423 6.97 -9.00 -6.17
N ILE A 424 7.48 -10.12 -5.65
CA ILE A 424 8.91 -10.36 -5.51
C ILE A 424 9.44 -11.00 -6.78
N PHE A 425 10.46 -10.38 -7.36
CA PHE A 425 11.18 -10.86 -8.53
C PHE A 425 12.60 -11.31 -8.17
N PHE A 426 13.06 -12.32 -8.87
CA PHE A 426 14.48 -12.66 -8.94
C PHE A 426 15.11 -11.88 -10.08
N ILE A 427 16.14 -11.11 -9.79
CA ILE A 427 16.84 -10.22 -10.70
C ILE A 427 18.19 -10.83 -11.07
N GLY A 428 18.54 -10.87 -12.35
CA GLY A 428 19.88 -11.12 -12.85
C GLY A 428 20.52 -9.83 -13.35
N MET A 429 21.73 -9.50 -12.89
CA MET A 429 22.46 -8.29 -13.23
C MET A 429 23.42 -8.53 -14.39
N GLY A 430 23.43 -7.62 -15.39
CA GLY A 430 24.28 -7.71 -16.55
C GLY A 430 23.92 -8.90 -17.46
N ASN A 431 24.86 -9.32 -18.32
CA ASN A 431 24.72 -10.47 -19.20
C ASN A 431 24.93 -11.81 -18.47
N THR A 432 24.63 -11.89 -17.16
CA THR A 432 24.65 -13.19 -16.50
C THR A 432 23.62 -14.09 -17.18
N ASP A 433 24.02 -15.33 -17.52
CA ASP A 433 23.19 -16.42 -18.03
C ASP A 433 22.06 -16.82 -17.03
N VAL A 434 21.27 -15.89 -16.59
CA VAL A 434 19.92 -16.16 -16.19
C VAL A 434 19.18 -16.30 -17.50
N ASN A 435 18.72 -17.51 -17.84
CA ASN A 435 17.88 -17.76 -19.00
C ASN A 435 16.93 -16.57 -19.15
N GLN A 436 17.15 -15.76 -20.18
CA GLN A 436 16.44 -14.50 -20.36
C GLN A 436 14.95 -14.79 -20.20
N SER A 437 14.31 -14.16 -19.23
CA SER A 437 12.91 -14.38 -18.97
C SER A 437 12.12 -13.25 -19.63
N TYR A 438 11.03 -13.63 -20.24
CA TYR A 438 10.09 -12.76 -20.93
C TYR A 438 8.79 -12.73 -20.14
N GLU A 439 8.05 -11.66 -20.25
CA GLU A 439 6.74 -11.52 -19.62
C GLU A 439 5.64 -11.65 -20.68
N ILE A 440 4.73 -12.61 -20.51
CA ILE A 440 3.46 -12.62 -21.23
C ILE A 440 2.45 -11.99 -20.32
N MET A 441 1.92 -10.82 -20.67
CA MET A 441 0.92 -10.11 -19.90
C MET A 441 -0.29 -9.78 -20.75
N GLY A 442 -1.40 -9.43 -20.13
CA GLY A 442 -2.59 -8.98 -20.83
C GLY A 442 -3.73 -8.67 -19.89
N LYS A 443 -4.86 -8.32 -20.48
CA LYS A 443 -6.09 -8.04 -19.78
C LYS A 443 -7.14 -9.10 -20.09
N TYR A 444 -7.65 -9.74 -19.06
CA TYR A 444 -8.78 -10.64 -19.13
C TYR A 444 -10.07 -9.82 -19.01
N ASN A 445 -10.84 -9.69 -20.08
CA ASN A 445 -12.07 -8.90 -20.13
C ASN A 445 -13.29 -9.83 -20.22
N LEU A 446 -14.41 -9.43 -19.60
CA LEU A 446 -15.72 -10.04 -19.79
C LEU A 446 -16.58 -9.13 -20.67
N ALA A 447 -17.27 -9.70 -21.67
CA ALA A 447 -18.02 -8.91 -22.66
C ALA A 447 -19.14 -8.03 -22.04
N ASP A 448 -19.70 -8.44 -20.90
CA ASP A 448 -20.98 -7.89 -20.41
C ASP A 448 -20.92 -7.30 -18.98
N THR A 449 -19.81 -7.37 -18.24
CA THR A 449 -19.86 -7.03 -16.82
C THR A 449 -18.52 -6.54 -16.28
N ILE A 450 -18.55 -5.44 -15.53
CA ILE A 450 -17.49 -5.08 -14.60
C ILE A 450 -17.74 -5.91 -13.33
N ILE A 451 -17.26 -7.14 -13.29
CA ILE A 451 -17.36 -8.00 -12.11
C ILE A 451 -15.97 -8.09 -11.47
N PRO A 452 -15.85 -8.02 -10.15
CA PRO A 452 -14.62 -8.43 -9.48
C PRO A 452 -14.30 -9.88 -9.86
N PHE A 453 -13.13 -10.11 -10.45
CA PHE A 453 -12.68 -11.45 -10.78
C PHE A 453 -12.40 -12.24 -9.50
N ASP A 454 -12.84 -13.49 -9.47
CA ASP A 454 -12.55 -14.43 -8.38
C ASP A 454 -11.81 -15.67 -8.91
N LYS A 455 -11.55 -16.64 -8.05
CA LYS A 455 -10.86 -17.89 -8.43
C LYS A 455 -11.60 -18.78 -9.46
N LYS A 456 -12.79 -18.39 -9.90
CA LYS A 456 -13.53 -19.07 -10.98
C LYS A 456 -13.03 -18.67 -12.37
N TYR A 457 -12.18 -17.64 -12.44
CA TYR A 457 -11.55 -17.17 -13.66
C TYR A 457 -10.06 -17.45 -13.58
N SER A 458 -9.50 -18.16 -14.55
CA SER A 458 -8.09 -18.56 -14.58
C SER A 458 -7.52 -18.51 -15.97
N ILE A 459 -6.22 -18.35 -16.06
CA ILE A 459 -5.47 -18.45 -17.29
C ILE A 459 -4.41 -19.55 -17.08
N HIS A 460 -4.46 -20.59 -17.89
CA HIS A 460 -3.49 -21.68 -17.84
C HIS A 460 -2.43 -21.46 -18.92
N LEU A 461 -1.18 -21.38 -18.50
CA LEU A 461 -0.03 -21.32 -19.40
C LEU A 461 0.48 -22.73 -19.69
N VAL A 462 0.39 -23.17 -20.93
CA VAL A 462 0.80 -24.51 -21.37
C VAL A 462 2.02 -24.40 -22.29
N ASN A 463 3.06 -25.16 -22.00
CA ASN A 463 4.19 -25.32 -22.95
C ASN A 463 3.74 -26.22 -24.10
N LYS A 464 3.75 -25.70 -25.31
CA LYS A 464 3.27 -26.44 -26.52
C LYS A 464 4.15 -27.63 -26.91
N SER A 465 5.43 -27.59 -26.54
CA SER A 465 6.37 -28.67 -26.90
C SER A 465 6.21 -29.90 -26.01
N SER A 466 5.96 -29.68 -24.70
CA SER A 466 5.75 -30.78 -23.74
C SER A 466 4.26 -31.10 -23.50
N GLY A 467 3.36 -30.16 -23.75
CA GLY A 467 1.94 -30.27 -23.43
C GLY A 467 1.62 -30.00 -21.95
N ASP A 468 2.62 -29.71 -21.12
CA ASP A 468 2.46 -29.51 -19.69
C ASP A 468 1.94 -28.10 -19.37
N THR A 469 1.09 -28.00 -18.36
CA THR A 469 0.74 -26.70 -17.76
C THR A 469 1.93 -26.23 -16.93
N VAL A 470 2.54 -25.12 -17.37
CA VAL A 470 3.72 -24.51 -16.74
C VAL A 470 3.32 -23.67 -15.55
N ASP A 471 2.18 -22.95 -15.66
CA ASP A 471 1.69 -22.06 -14.61
C ASP A 471 0.17 -21.84 -14.75
N VAL A 472 -0.46 -21.39 -13.66
CA VAL A 472 -1.87 -21.00 -13.63
C VAL A 472 -1.99 -19.64 -12.97
N GLY A 473 -2.33 -18.63 -13.77
CA GLY A 473 -2.58 -17.27 -13.32
C GLY A 473 -4.06 -16.98 -13.11
N TYR A 474 -4.33 -15.98 -12.29
CA TYR A 474 -5.68 -15.45 -12.09
C TYR A 474 -5.71 -13.98 -12.48
N PRO A 475 -6.76 -13.51 -13.19
CA PRO A 475 -6.86 -12.10 -13.48
C PRO A 475 -6.96 -11.29 -12.18
N ASN A 476 -6.32 -10.13 -12.17
CA ASN A 476 -6.44 -9.20 -11.05
C ASN A 476 -7.91 -8.90 -10.77
N LYS A 477 -8.32 -8.98 -9.52
CA LYS A 477 -9.72 -8.88 -9.08
C LYS A 477 -10.43 -7.64 -9.61
N TYR A 478 -9.72 -6.52 -9.74
CA TYR A 478 -10.30 -5.22 -10.07
C TYR A 478 -9.99 -4.74 -11.48
N THR A 479 -8.80 -5.07 -12.00
CA THR A 479 -8.32 -4.57 -13.30
C THR A 479 -8.41 -5.60 -14.41
N GLY A 480 -8.48 -6.89 -14.06
CA GLY A 480 -8.45 -8.00 -15.00
C GLY A 480 -7.06 -8.28 -15.59
N HIS A 481 -6.01 -7.54 -15.19
CA HIS A 481 -4.66 -7.79 -15.67
C HIS A 481 -4.11 -9.11 -15.14
N TYR A 482 -3.27 -9.75 -15.96
CA TYR A 482 -2.53 -10.96 -15.61
C TYR A 482 -1.14 -10.93 -16.24
N SER A 483 -0.19 -11.67 -15.67
CA SER A 483 1.11 -11.87 -16.28
C SER A 483 1.71 -13.24 -15.94
N PHE A 484 2.56 -13.74 -16.85
CA PHE A 484 3.38 -14.93 -16.69
C PHE A 484 4.80 -14.61 -17.06
N ILE A 485 5.75 -15.12 -16.30
CA ILE A 485 7.16 -15.06 -16.64
C ILE A 485 7.56 -16.38 -17.28
N VAL A 486 8.13 -16.29 -18.48
CA VAL A 486 8.47 -17.44 -19.32
C VAL A 486 9.90 -17.37 -19.83
N THR A 487 10.48 -18.53 -20.13
CA THR A 487 11.72 -18.64 -20.92
C THR A 487 11.38 -18.69 -22.41
N PRO A 488 12.37 -18.55 -23.32
CA PRO A 488 12.15 -18.79 -24.73
C PRO A 488 11.47 -20.14 -25.00
N GLY A 489 10.43 -20.11 -25.82
CA GLY A 489 9.60 -21.30 -26.08
C GLY A 489 8.28 -20.97 -26.76
N SER A 490 7.50 -21.99 -27.06
CA SER A 490 6.15 -21.85 -27.60
C SER A 490 5.12 -22.17 -26.53
N TYR A 491 4.17 -21.27 -26.34
CA TYR A 491 3.20 -21.34 -25.29
C TYR A 491 1.77 -21.23 -25.81
N ARG A 492 0.85 -21.83 -25.08
CA ARG A 492 -0.59 -21.66 -25.23
C ARG A 492 -1.18 -21.12 -23.93
N LEU A 493 -1.89 -20.02 -24.02
CA LEU A 493 -2.71 -19.50 -22.92
C LEU A 493 -4.13 -20.03 -23.11
N ILE A 494 -4.67 -20.66 -22.07
CA ILE A 494 -6.05 -21.16 -22.05
C ILE A 494 -6.79 -20.32 -21.02
N TYR A 495 -7.74 -19.52 -21.50
CA TYR A 495 -8.55 -18.65 -20.67
C TYR A 495 -9.84 -19.39 -20.29
N MET A 496 -10.10 -19.50 -19.01
CA MET A 496 -11.22 -20.24 -18.44
C MET A 496 -12.03 -19.34 -17.51
N GLY A 497 -13.35 -19.43 -17.60
CA GLY A 497 -14.25 -18.68 -16.72
C GLY A 497 -15.60 -19.38 -16.59
N PHE A 498 -16.16 -19.38 -15.39
CA PHE A 498 -17.46 -20.00 -15.15
C PHE A 498 -18.56 -19.27 -15.93
N GLY A 499 -19.26 -19.99 -16.83
CA GLY A 499 -20.32 -19.44 -17.70
C GLY A 499 -19.79 -18.73 -18.96
N TYR A 500 -18.52 -18.92 -19.30
CA TYR A 500 -17.88 -18.39 -20.50
C TYR A 500 -17.24 -19.51 -21.31
N LEU A 501 -17.19 -19.33 -22.64
CA LEU A 501 -16.51 -20.26 -23.54
C LEU A 501 -15.00 -20.23 -23.26
N THR A 502 -14.43 -21.40 -23.06
CA THR A 502 -12.96 -21.53 -22.96
C THR A 502 -12.31 -21.07 -24.25
N GLN A 503 -11.37 -20.14 -24.16
CA GLN A 503 -10.59 -19.65 -25.30
C GLN A 503 -9.13 -20.05 -25.16
N SER A 504 -8.43 -20.19 -26.27
CA SER A 504 -6.98 -20.39 -26.25
C SER A 504 -6.29 -19.52 -27.28
N ARG A 505 -5.08 -19.05 -26.94
CA ARG A 505 -4.21 -18.27 -27.80
C ARG A 505 -2.80 -18.79 -27.71
N ASP A 506 -2.17 -18.93 -28.86
CA ASP A 506 -0.79 -19.38 -28.98
C ASP A 506 0.16 -18.19 -29.12
N THR A 507 1.33 -18.29 -28.53
CA THR A 507 2.43 -17.34 -28.72
C THR A 507 3.76 -18.06 -28.70
N SER A 508 4.78 -17.43 -29.29
CA SER A 508 6.16 -17.92 -29.27
C SER A 508 7.08 -16.83 -28.78
N VAL A 509 7.93 -17.17 -27.86
CA VAL A 509 8.94 -16.31 -27.28
C VAL A 509 10.29 -16.72 -27.84
N LEU A 510 10.90 -15.85 -28.62
CA LEU A 510 12.22 -16.09 -29.17
C LEU A 510 13.31 -15.66 -28.20
N GLN A 511 14.48 -16.28 -28.24
CA GLN A 511 15.59 -16.00 -27.36
C GLN A 511 16.16 -14.58 -27.49
N ASP A 512 15.96 -13.98 -28.65
CA ASP A 512 16.42 -12.64 -29.02
C ASP A 512 15.26 -11.68 -29.31
N ASN A 513 14.09 -11.95 -28.73
CA ASN A 513 12.94 -11.07 -28.89
C ASN A 513 13.29 -9.64 -28.40
N PRO A 514 13.17 -8.62 -29.26
CA PRO A 514 13.52 -7.24 -28.90
C PRO A 514 12.65 -6.66 -27.78
N SER A 515 11.45 -7.21 -27.57
CA SER A 515 10.58 -6.84 -26.46
C SER A 515 10.62 -7.92 -25.36
N LEU A 516 10.91 -7.52 -24.13
CA LEU A 516 10.82 -8.39 -22.96
C LEU A 516 9.37 -8.73 -22.58
N THR A 517 8.40 -8.03 -23.15
CA THR A 517 6.98 -8.15 -22.84
C THR A 517 6.17 -8.47 -24.09
N ILE A 518 5.28 -9.46 -23.98
CA ILE A 518 4.34 -9.87 -25.02
C ILE A 518 2.94 -9.64 -24.49
N VAL A 519 2.17 -8.77 -25.17
CA VAL A 519 0.82 -8.42 -24.73
C VAL A 519 -0.21 -9.35 -25.38
N MET A 520 -1.06 -9.99 -24.57
CA MET A 520 -2.08 -10.95 -25.00
C MET A 520 -3.41 -10.70 -24.26
N ASP A 521 -4.17 -9.70 -24.71
CA ASP A 521 -5.50 -9.43 -24.16
C ASP A 521 -6.50 -10.50 -24.61
N ALA A 522 -7.44 -10.85 -23.75
CA ALA A 522 -8.55 -11.75 -24.07
C ALA A 522 -9.89 -11.15 -23.62
N THR A 523 -10.89 -11.24 -24.49
CA THR A 523 -12.29 -10.93 -24.15
C THR A 523 -13.10 -12.22 -24.23
N MET A 524 -13.69 -12.61 -23.09
CA MET A 524 -14.41 -13.85 -22.94
C MET A 524 -15.86 -13.72 -23.43
N GLU A 525 -16.29 -14.69 -24.23
CA GLU A 525 -17.65 -14.78 -24.72
C GLU A 525 -18.48 -15.69 -23.82
N LYS A 526 -19.75 -15.32 -23.56
CA LYS A 526 -20.67 -16.16 -22.77
C LYS A 526 -20.90 -17.52 -23.43
N ASP A 527 -20.87 -18.57 -22.64
CA ASP A 527 -21.30 -19.89 -23.06
C ASP A 527 -22.85 -19.96 -22.99
N THR A 528 -23.49 -19.75 -24.12
CA THR A 528 -24.96 -19.85 -24.26
C THR A 528 -25.47 -21.28 -24.21
N SER A 529 -24.61 -22.30 -24.27
CA SER A 529 -24.97 -23.72 -24.16
C SER A 529 -25.11 -24.18 -22.70
N VAL A 530 -24.47 -23.47 -21.79
CA VAL A 530 -24.68 -23.67 -20.36
C VAL A 530 -26.04 -23.07 -20.01
N ILE A 531 -27.08 -23.92 -20.04
CA ILE A 531 -28.35 -23.60 -19.38
C ILE A 531 -28.00 -23.50 -17.89
N ILE A 532 -27.63 -22.31 -17.44
CA ILE A 532 -27.66 -21.96 -16.02
C ILE A 532 -29.14 -22.15 -15.70
N LYS A 533 -29.51 -23.31 -15.11
CA LYS A 533 -30.81 -23.38 -14.43
C LYS A 533 -30.90 -22.12 -13.62
N PRO A 534 -31.93 -21.29 -13.75
CA PRO A 534 -32.05 -20.13 -12.91
C PRO A 534 -31.93 -20.65 -11.48
N VAL A 535 -30.84 -20.40 -10.82
CA VAL A 535 -30.81 -20.27 -9.38
C VAL A 535 -31.88 -19.21 -9.17
N GLU A 536 -32.94 -19.60 -8.50
CA GLU A 536 -34.12 -18.81 -8.21
C GLU A 536 -33.78 -17.34 -8.16
N THR A 537 -34.37 -16.57 -9.11
CA THR A 537 -34.23 -15.12 -9.29
C THR A 537 -32.81 -14.57 -9.11
N PRO A 538 -32.21 -13.93 -10.14
CA PRO A 538 -30.98 -13.18 -9.92
C PRO A 538 -31.27 -12.26 -8.74
N PRO A 539 -30.40 -12.21 -7.71
CA PRO A 539 -30.58 -11.25 -6.66
C PRO A 539 -30.73 -9.92 -7.38
N ALA A 540 -31.86 -9.23 -7.13
CA ALA A 540 -32.11 -7.93 -7.71
C ALA A 540 -30.79 -7.16 -7.68
N VAL A 541 -30.40 -6.56 -8.80
CA VAL A 541 -29.24 -5.66 -8.84
C VAL A 541 -29.62 -4.54 -7.89
N TYR A 542 -29.22 -4.70 -6.66
CA TYR A 542 -29.51 -3.71 -5.65
C TYR A 542 -28.62 -2.53 -5.94
N GLU A 543 -29.22 -1.38 -6.24
CA GLU A 543 -28.49 -0.11 -6.24
C GLU A 543 -27.60 -0.08 -5.01
N LYS A 544 -26.33 0.30 -5.20
CA LYS A 544 -25.40 0.50 -4.07
C LYS A 544 -26.10 1.40 -3.07
N ILE A 545 -26.15 0.98 -1.82
CA ILE A 545 -26.74 1.78 -0.75
C ILE A 545 -25.86 3.03 -0.65
N ASN A 546 -26.43 4.18 -1.04
CA ASN A 546 -25.73 5.44 -0.97
C ASN A 546 -25.78 5.91 0.49
N LEU A 547 -24.65 5.84 1.18
CA LEU A 547 -24.50 6.28 2.57
C LEU A 547 -24.44 7.82 2.71
N LYS A 548 -24.78 8.58 1.68
CA LYS A 548 -24.61 10.04 1.62
C LYS A 548 -25.68 10.85 2.37
N ASP A 549 -26.87 10.28 2.59
CA ASP A 549 -28.00 11.02 3.20
C ASP A 549 -28.43 10.34 4.52
N ILE A 550 -27.56 10.35 5.52
CA ILE A 550 -27.82 9.72 6.80
C ILE A 550 -28.57 10.69 7.72
N PRO A 551 -29.86 10.49 7.98
CA PRO A 551 -30.61 11.36 8.89
C PRO A 551 -30.15 11.15 10.32
N VAL A 552 -29.56 12.18 10.93
CA VAL A 552 -29.20 12.19 12.35
C VAL A 552 -30.49 12.32 13.16
N VAL A 553 -30.65 11.50 14.20
CA VAL A 553 -31.77 11.53 15.13
C VAL A 553 -31.32 12.04 16.51
N ALA A 554 -32.23 12.59 17.28
CA ALA A 554 -31.94 13.10 18.63
C ALA A 554 -31.61 11.98 19.64
N SER A 555 -32.14 10.77 19.44
CA SER A 555 -31.91 9.60 20.29
C SER A 555 -32.25 8.30 19.56
N ILE A 556 -31.64 7.19 20.01
CA ILE A 556 -31.95 5.83 19.55
C ILE A 556 -33.00 5.22 20.48
N ASP A 557 -33.95 4.49 19.90
CA ASP A 557 -34.93 3.71 20.65
C ASP A 557 -34.24 2.74 21.62
N SER A 558 -34.64 2.78 22.89
CA SER A 558 -34.06 1.95 23.94
C SER A 558 -34.20 0.44 23.72
N SER A 559 -35.17 0.00 22.90
CA SER A 559 -35.37 -1.42 22.57
C SER A 559 -34.31 -2.01 21.64
N ILE A 560 -33.61 -1.15 20.91
CA ILE A 560 -32.52 -1.55 19.97
C ILE A 560 -31.14 -1.10 20.43
N LEU A 561 -31.06 -0.23 21.47
CA LEU A 561 -29.82 0.30 22.01
C LEU A 561 -29.24 -0.63 23.08
N ILE A 562 -27.99 -1.07 22.85
CA ILE A 562 -27.22 -1.89 23.79
C ILE A 562 -26.06 -1.03 24.31
N LYS A 563 -26.04 -0.78 25.62
CA LYS A 563 -24.98 0.00 26.28
C LYS A 563 -23.96 -0.90 26.97
N ASN A 564 -22.73 -0.41 27.04
CA ASN A 564 -21.64 -0.99 27.86
C ASN A 564 -21.30 -2.46 27.51
N MET A 565 -21.23 -2.79 26.22
CA MET A 565 -20.66 -4.04 25.76
C MET A 565 -19.34 -3.78 25.04
N ASN A 566 -18.36 -4.61 25.27
CA ASN A 566 -17.12 -4.59 24.50
C ASN A 566 -17.38 -5.22 23.11
N VAL A 567 -17.12 -4.42 22.08
CA VAL A 567 -17.22 -4.83 20.68
C VAL A 567 -15.83 -4.74 20.08
N ASN A 568 -15.16 -5.86 19.95
CA ASN A 568 -13.79 -5.94 19.46
C ASN A 568 -13.73 -6.67 18.11
N ASP A 569 -12.68 -6.42 17.36
CA ASP A 569 -12.46 -7.12 16.09
C ASP A 569 -12.27 -8.62 16.30
N VAL A 570 -12.67 -9.40 15.31
CA VAL A 570 -12.58 -10.87 15.35
C VAL A 570 -11.14 -11.37 15.53
N ASN A 571 -10.16 -10.50 15.18
CA ASN A 571 -8.73 -10.80 15.29
C ASN A 571 -8.11 -10.37 16.64
N ASP A 572 -8.91 -9.81 17.57
CA ASP A 572 -8.38 -9.42 18.88
C ASP A 572 -7.97 -10.67 19.68
N ALA A 573 -6.67 -10.93 19.67
CA ALA A 573 -6.05 -12.08 20.34
C ALA A 573 -6.18 -12.06 21.88
N ASN A 574 -6.59 -10.93 22.45
CA ASN A 574 -6.69 -10.74 23.91
C ASN A 574 -8.01 -11.26 24.48
N ILE A 575 -9.03 -11.53 23.64
CA ILE A 575 -10.29 -12.09 24.08
C ILE A 575 -10.23 -13.61 23.96
N LYS A 576 -10.24 -14.30 25.09
CA LYS A 576 -10.38 -15.76 25.11
C LYS A 576 -11.72 -16.13 24.47
N ASP A 577 -11.73 -17.17 23.64
CA ASP A 577 -12.97 -17.63 22.99
C ASP A 577 -14.07 -17.99 24.00
N SER A 578 -13.70 -18.35 25.24
CA SER A 578 -14.64 -18.54 26.37
C SER A 578 -15.42 -17.29 26.77
N ASP A 579 -14.90 -16.10 26.47
CA ASP A 579 -15.47 -14.81 26.90
C ASP A 579 -16.32 -14.16 25.80
N VAL A 580 -16.30 -14.75 24.59
CA VAL A 580 -17.13 -14.31 23.47
C VAL A 580 -18.58 -14.72 23.72
N LEU A 581 -19.45 -13.74 23.77
CA LEU A 581 -20.89 -13.97 23.91
C LEU A 581 -21.52 -14.36 22.56
N TYR A 582 -21.12 -13.65 21.50
CA TYR A 582 -21.57 -13.92 20.13
C TYR A 582 -20.75 -13.10 19.12
N TYR A 583 -20.92 -13.44 17.84
CA TYR A 583 -20.42 -12.69 16.70
C TYR A 583 -21.55 -11.90 16.06
N THR A 584 -21.24 -10.70 15.51
CA THR A 584 -22.20 -9.85 14.80
C THR A 584 -21.54 -9.19 13.60
N VAL A 585 -22.32 -8.70 12.64
CA VAL A 585 -21.80 -7.90 11.51
C VAL A 585 -22.00 -6.43 11.82
N GLN A 586 -20.92 -5.68 11.94
CA GLN A 586 -20.96 -4.21 12.05
C GLN A 586 -21.08 -3.61 10.65
N VAL A 587 -22.14 -2.86 10.44
CA VAL A 587 -22.44 -2.22 9.16
C VAL A 587 -21.85 -0.81 9.13
N MET A 588 -21.84 -0.13 10.29
CA MET A 588 -21.38 1.25 10.42
C MET A 588 -21.03 1.58 11.87
N ALA A 589 -20.14 2.59 12.07
CA ALA A 589 -19.89 3.22 13.35
C ALA A 589 -19.89 4.73 13.16
N LEU A 590 -20.65 5.46 14.00
CA LEU A 590 -20.84 6.91 13.90
C LEU A 590 -20.82 7.57 15.30
N TYR A 591 -20.36 8.81 15.37
CA TYR A 591 -20.42 9.61 16.61
C TYR A 591 -21.82 10.13 16.92
N ASN A 592 -22.63 10.38 15.89
CA ASN A 592 -24.02 10.83 16.05
C ASN A 592 -24.97 9.69 15.77
N PRO A 593 -26.06 9.55 16.53
CA PRO A 593 -27.05 8.52 16.26
C PRO A 593 -27.81 8.81 14.99
N VAL A 594 -28.11 7.78 14.20
CA VAL A 594 -28.90 7.86 12.98
C VAL A 594 -30.10 6.91 13.06
N ASP A 595 -31.14 7.20 12.28
CA ASP A 595 -32.32 6.35 12.22
C ASP A 595 -31.97 4.98 11.61
N VAL A 596 -32.28 3.89 12.34
CA VAL A 596 -32.01 2.54 11.89
C VAL A 596 -32.79 2.15 10.64
N THR A 597 -33.91 2.81 10.34
CA THR A 597 -34.68 2.61 9.11
C THR A 597 -33.90 3.01 7.85
N TYR A 598 -32.83 3.78 8.02
CA TYR A 598 -31.88 4.11 6.97
C TYR A 598 -31.18 2.86 6.41
N PHE A 599 -30.91 1.88 7.23
CA PHE A 599 -30.25 0.63 6.83
C PHE A 599 -31.24 -0.31 6.14
N LYS A 600 -31.66 0.09 4.94
CA LYS A 600 -32.59 -0.67 4.12
C LYS A 600 -32.13 -2.14 3.97
N ARG A 601 -33.07 -3.07 3.97
CA ARG A 601 -32.82 -4.52 3.78
C ARG A 601 -32.22 -5.24 4.99
N ILE A 602 -32.14 -4.57 6.14
CA ILE A 602 -31.78 -5.16 7.43
C ILE A 602 -32.95 -4.95 8.39
N ASN A 603 -33.49 -6.03 8.94
CA ASN A 603 -34.67 -5.99 9.79
C ASN A 603 -34.37 -6.11 11.28
N ASP A 604 -33.15 -6.56 11.66
CA ASP A 604 -32.74 -6.86 13.02
C ASP A 604 -31.59 -5.95 13.52
N MET A 605 -31.54 -4.72 13.01
CA MET A 605 -30.50 -3.76 13.38
C MET A 605 -30.48 -3.52 14.90
N LYS A 606 -29.29 -3.60 15.49
CA LYS A 606 -29.02 -3.20 16.86
C LYS A 606 -27.96 -2.12 16.87
N VAL A 607 -28.03 -1.23 17.86
CA VAL A 607 -27.08 -0.15 18.01
C VAL A 607 -26.32 -0.38 19.33
N MET A 608 -25.01 -0.58 19.23
CA MET A 608 -24.13 -0.69 20.39
C MET A 608 -23.45 0.64 20.63
N TYR A 609 -23.59 1.17 21.84
CA TYR A 609 -22.95 2.41 22.27
C TYR A 609 -21.98 2.13 23.41
N ASN A 610 -20.77 2.66 23.30
CA ASN A 610 -19.76 2.58 24.33
C ASN A 610 -19.46 3.99 24.85
N ASP A 611 -19.56 4.19 26.17
CA ASP A 611 -19.33 5.48 26.84
C ASP A 611 -17.86 5.93 26.77
N VAL A 612 -16.92 5.02 26.52
CA VAL A 612 -15.48 5.32 26.46
C VAL A 612 -15.11 6.00 25.15
N ASP A 613 -15.48 5.39 24.01
CA ASP A 613 -15.14 5.90 22.67
C ASP A 613 -16.26 6.71 22.03
N ARG A 614 -17.47 6.69 22.61
CA ARG A 614 -18.67 7.45 22.21
C ARG A 614 -19.20 7.12 20.80
N PHE A 615 -18.87 5.92 20.24
CA PHE A 615 -19.39 5.50 18.97
C PHE A 615 -20.72 4.74 19.09
N TYR A 616 -21.64 5.08 18.19
CA TYR A 616 -22.83 4.27 17.89
C TYR A 616 -22.47 3.28 16.78
N ARG A 617 -22.39 1.98 17.11
CA ARG A 617 -22.06 0.90 16.19
C ARG A 617 -23.34 0.21 15.77
N TYR A 618 -23.65 0.28 14.48
CA TYR A 618 -24.84 -0.34 13.87
C TYR A 618 -24.49 -1.75 13.47
N THR A 619 -25.11 -2.73 14.12
CA THR A 619 -24.79 -4.15 13.99
C THR A 619 -26.03 -4.96 13.67
N THR A 620 -25.87 -6.08 12.98
CA THR A 620 -26.96 -7.01 12.65
C THR A 620 -26.51 -8.45 12.79
N GLY A 621 -27.44 -9.33 13.14
CA GLY A 621 -27.22 -10.74 13.41
C GLY A 621 -26.56 -10.99 14.78
N ARG A 622 -26.82 -12.18 15.32
CA ARG A 622 -26.23 -12.67 16.56
C ARG A 622 -25.91 -14.16 16.40
N PHE A 623 -24.64 -14.47 16.21
CA PHE A 623 -24.18 -15.79 15.80
C PHE A 623 -23.29 -16.42 16.85
N LYS A 624 -23.33 -17.75 16.93
CA LYS A 624 -22.44 -18.50 17.82
C LYS A 624 -21.05 -18.67 17.23
N THR A 625 -20.93 -18.67 15.91
CA THR A 625 -19.66 -18.89 15.21
C THR A 625 -19.33 -17.73 14.27
N ARG A 626 -18.05 -17.61 13.95
CA ARG A 626 -17.55 -16.63 12.97
C ARG A 626 -18.03 -16.94 11.56
N GLU A 627 -18.14 -18.21 11.22
CA GLU A 627 -18.57 -18.70 9.90
C GLU A 627 -20.00 -18.27 9.61
N GLU A 628 -20.92 -18.37 10.59
CA GLU A 628 -22.29 -17.90 10.48
C GLU A 628 -22.34 -16.37 10.24
N ALA A 629 -21.56 -15.59 10.98
CA ALA A 629 -21.45 -14.15 10.79
C ALA A 629 -20.84 -13.80 9.41
N THR A 630 -19.89 -14.60 8.92
CA THR A 630 -19.31 -14.44 7.58
C THR A 630 -20.35 -14.65 6.49
N ALA A 631 -21.24 -15.64 6.65
CA ALA A 631 -22.31 -15.89 5.70
C ALA A 631 -23.25 -14.67 5.58
N LEU A 632 -23.67 -14.09 6.71
CA LEU A 632 -24.48 -12.87 6.71
C LEU A 632 -23.73 -11.67 6.11
N ARG A 633 -22.45 -11.49 6.44
CA ARG A 633 -21.62 -10.42 5.86
C ARG A 633 -21.61 -10.50 4.34
N LEU A 634 -21.39 -11.68 3.77
CA LEU A 634 -21.39 -11.89 2.33
C LEU A 634 -22.78 -11.65 1.71
N GLU A 635 -23.84 -12.02 2.41
CA GLU A 635 -25.23 -11.74 1.97
C GLU A 635 -25.49 -10.23 1.92
N LEU A 636 -25.08 -9.47 2.93
CA LEU A 636 -25.24 -8.02 2.98
C LEU A 636 -24.47 -7.32 1.86
N ILE A 637 -23.24 -7.76 1.58
CA ILE A 637 -22.47 -7.26 0.43
C ILE A 637 -23.22 -7.52 -0.88
N ARG A 638 -23.79 -8.71 -1.07
CA ARG A 638 -24.64 -9.01 -2.23
C ARG A 638 -25.90 -8.11 -2.29
N LYS A 639 -26.42 -7.68 -1.15
CA LYS A 639 -27.53 -6.74 -1.03
C LYS A 639 -27.13 -5.26 -1.22
N GLY A 640 -25.88 -4.98 -1.61
CA GLY A 640 -25.39 -3.65 -1.94
C GLY A 640 -24.70 -2.89 -0.79
N TYR A 641 -24.46 -3.55 0.34
CA TYR A 641 -23.62 -2.97 1.40
C TYR A 641 -22.14 -2.96 1.01
N PRO A 642 -21.36 -2.00 1.53
CA PRO A 642 -19.93 -1.93 1.28
C PRO A 642 -19.17 -3.20 1.72
N GLU A 643 -18.09 -3.53 1.05
CA GLU A 643 -17.23 -4.68 1.42
C GLU A 643 -16.53 -4.47 2.76
N GLU A 644 -16.43 -3.24 3.22
CA GLU A 644 -15.80 -2.79 4.47
C GLU A 644 -16.61 -3.09 5.73
N ILE A 645 -17.81 -3.66 5.62
CA ILE A 645 -18.56 -4.11 6.81
C ILE A 645 -17.80 -5.26 7.51
N PHE A 646 -17.74 -5.21 8.84
CA PHE A 646 -16.87 -6.06 9.65
C PHE A 646 -17.64 -7.09 10.47
N ILE A 647 -16.95 -8.20 10.79
CA ILE A 647 -17.41 -9.13 11.82
C ILE A 647 -16.78 -8.70 13.14
N LYS A 648 -17.60 -8.56 14.17
CA LYS A 648 -17.18 -8.18 15.52
C LYS A 648 -17.42 -9.31 16.51
N LYS A 649 -16.48 -9.51 17.45
CA LYS A 649 -16.69 -10.25 18.67
C LYS A 649 -17.38 -9.38 19.70
N VAL A 650 -18.39 -9.89 20.37
CA VAL A 650 -19.08 -9.22 21.48
C VAL A 650 -18.83 -9.99 22.74
N SER A 651 -18.23 -9.35 23.75
CA SER A 651 -17.92 -9.95 25.04
C SER A 651 -18.58 -9.15 26.19
N LYS A 652 -18.68 -9.72 27.39
CA LYS A 652 -18.98 -8.96 28.59
C LYS A 652 -17.78 -8.07 28.93
N GLN A 653 -18.08 -6.90 29.50
CA GLN A 653 -17.04 -6.05 30.12
C GLN A 653 -16.35 -6.79 31.25
#